data_cd57e31bfb9a39a7cf918686be8de0ad
#
_entry.id   cd57e31bfb9a39a7cf918686be8de0ad
#
_cell.length_a   1.000
_cell.length_b   1.000
_cell.length_c   1.000
_cell.angle_alpha   90.00
_cell.angle_beta   90.00
_cell.angle_gamma   90.00
#
_symmetry.space_group_name_H-M   'P 1'
#
loop_
_entity.id
_entity.type
_entity.pdbx_description
1 polymer ?
#
loop_
_entity_poly.entity_id
_entity_poly.type
_entity_poly.pdbx_seq_one_letter_code
_entity_poly.pdbx_strand_id
1 'polypeptide(L)'
;MHRPLQRLAAAGLCFTLLASAIAQAAPAPAKPATEATRAANQSVLAKLPFADREDFANAERGFIAKPDTLTIKDASGKVVWDLESYKKFIALDNPAPDTVNPSLWRNAQLNVQYGLFKVTDRIYQVRGYDVSNITFIQGDTGWIVFDPLLSKETAKAAFDLATEHLGKKPVVGVVYSHSHIDHFGGVRGIVDEADVKAGKVRIVAPEEFSEYAVSENVIAGNAMARRAVYMFGALLPRNAQGGVNAGLGQTVSAGTTSLIQPTEFVSKTGQEVTIDGVRMVFQMTPGTEAPVEMHTWFPQFKALWMAENTTNTMHNIVTLRGAQVRDALQWSKYIGEAIDLYGDQAEVKFQSHHWPVWGNAQIDDYLKKQRAIYKYIHDQTVRMMNQGMTSEEIAEAIKLPPELESFWPGRGYYGTLKHNSKAVYQRYMGWYDGNPVNLDKLPPQPAAKKYVEYMGGSAEVLKKARADFAKGEYRWVAEAAKQVVFAEPDNTDAKNLMADAFEQMGYQAESGPWRSVYLQGAYELRNGVPTLGNTVTASPDVIQAMTPEMLFDYLAVRLNGERAAGKKLVLNFNFTDLGKHYALTVENGVLTYEPQASDRADVGLTMRKGTLEDIQLGKATLEQKVASGELKFDGRQQAFGEFMGLLDRFDFWFNIVTP
;
A
#
# COMPACT_ATOMS: atom_id res chain seq x y z
N MET A 1 19.18 -52.85 -6.22
CA MET A 1 19.38 -51.87 -5.12
C MET A 1 18.57 -50.63 -5.46
N HIS A 2 17.29 -50.61 -5.10
CA HIS A 2 16.37 -49.50 -5.32
C HIS A 2 16.09 -48.83 -3.99
N ARG A 3 16.44 -47.61 -3.86
CA ARG A 3 15.92 -46.50 -3.03
C ARG A 3 17.02 -45.48 -2.79
N PRO A 4 16.92 -44.27 -3.38
CA PRO A 4 16.30 -43.17 -2.70
C PRO A 4 15.63 -42.16 -3.69
N LEU A 5 14.49 -42.44 -4.29
CA LEU A 5 13.74 -41.49 -5.10
C LEU A 5 12.38 -41.10 -4.48
N GLN A 6 12.08 -41.61 -3.28
CA GLN A 6 10.75 -41.39 -2.66
C GLN A 6 10.64 -40.22 -1.67
N ARG A 7 11.61 -39.30 -1.59
CA ARG A 7 11.52 -38.10 -0.71
C ARG A 7 11.43 -36.75 -1.43
N LEU A 8 11.31 -36.74 -2.76
CA LEU A 8 11.09 -35.49 -3.52
C LEU A 8 9.62 -35.27 -3.93
N ALA A 9 8.72 -36.19 -3.61
CA ALA A 9 7.32 -36.17 -4.03
C ALA A 9 6.35 -35.51 -3.05
N ALA A 10 6.79 -34.70 -2.08
CA ALA A 10 5.92 -34.11 -1.05
C ALA A 10 5.93 -32.58 -1.01
N ALA A 11 6.16 -31.90 -2.14
CA ALA A 11 6.06 -30.45 -2.21
C ALA A 11 5.04 -29.96 -3.27
N GLY A 12 4.14 -30.82 -3.72
CA GLY A 12 2.95 -30.42 -4.46
C GLY A 12 1.83 -30.15 -3.45
N LEU A 13 1.63 -28.90 -3.05
CA LEU A 13 0.47 -28.53 -2.23
C LEU A 13 -0.80 -28.57 -3.07
N CYS A 14 -1.55 -29.68 -2.94
CA CYS A 14 -2.99 -29.67 -3.12
C CYS A 14 -3.61 -28.73 -2.06
N PHE A 15 -4.20 -27.62 -2.48
CA PHE A 15 -5.11 -26.84 -1.65
C PHE A 15 -6.41 -27.64 -1.45
N THR A 16 -6.44 -28.54 -0.49
CA THR A 16 -7.69 -28.95 0.15
C THR A 16 -7.85 -28.09 1.40
N LEU A 17 -8.82 -27.20 1.37
CA LEU A 17 -9.34 -26.48 2.52
C LEU A 17 -9.82 -27.49 3.58
N LEU A 18 -8.96 -27.89 4.50
CA LEU A 18 -9.39 -28.33 5.81
C LEU A 18 -9.54 -27.07 6.67
N ALA A 19 -10.75 -26.56 6.72
CA ALA A 19 -11.17 -25.63 7.75
C ALA A 19 -11.21 -26.39 9.09
N SER A 20 -10.04 -26.63 9.66
CA SER A 20 -9.93 -26.88 11.09
C SER A 20 -10.20 -25.54 11.76
N ALA A 21 -11.42 -25.35 12.27
CA ALA A 21 -11.72 -24.29 13.21
C ALA A 21 -10.86 -24.56 14.46
N ILE A 22 -9.62 -24.08 14.47
CA ILE A 22 -8.91 -23.83 15.71
C ILE A 22 -9.75 -22.73 16.36
N ALA A 23 -10.42 -23.05 17.45
CA ALA A 23 -11.07 -22.07 18.29
C ALA A 23 -9.98 -21.15 18.83
N GLN A 24 -9.70 -20.10 18.07
CA GLN A 24 -8.83 -19.01 18.50
C GLN A 24 -9.55 -18.40 19.70
N ALA A 25 -8.90 -18.35 20.85
CA ALA A 25 -9.45 -17.67 22.02
C ALA A 25 -9.90 -16.26 21.58
N ALA A 26 -11.04 -15.83 22.08
CA ALA A 26 -11.54 -14.48 21.74
C ALA A 26 -10.43 -13.46 22.04
N PRO A 27 -10.17 -12.50 21.14
CA PRO A 27 -9.12 -11.50 21.34
C PRO A 27 -9.28 -10.83 22.70
N ALA A 28 -8.17 -10.64 23.43
CA ALA A 28 -8.21 -9.91 24.71
C ALA A 28 -8.82 -8.52 24.48
N PRO A 29 -9.80 -8.09 25.31
CA PRO A 29 -10.52 -6.85 25.08
C PRO A 29 -9.59 -5.64 25.16
N ALA A 30 -9.81 -4.70 24.24
CA ALA A 30 -9.09 -3.42 24.23
C ALA A 30 -9.44 -2.59 25.47
N LYS A 31 -8.50 -1.81 25.99
CA LYS A 31 -8.71 -0.95 27.14
C LYS A 31 -9.48 0.31 26.78
N PRO A 32 -10.22 0.93 27.68
CA PRO A 32 -10.84 2.23 27.47
C PRO A 32 -9.79 3.34 27.35
N ALA A 33 -10.20 4.48 26.78
CA ALA A 33 -9.41 5.70 26.83
C ALA A 33 -9.18 6.15 28.27
N THR A 34 -7.93 6.51 28.59
CA THR A 34 -7.59 7.11 29.88
C THR A 34 -8.03 8.58 29.94
N GLU A 35 -7.95 9.20 31.12
CA GLU A 35 -8.22 10.63 31.27
C GLU A 35 -7.28 11.48 30.41
N ALA A 36 -5.97 11.15 30.38
CA ALA A 36 -5.00 11.85 29.54
C ALA A 36 -5.33 11.74 28.04
N THR A 37 -5.79 10.59 27.59
CA THR A 37 -6.23 10.41 26.19
C THR A 37 -7.49 11.21 25.88
N ARG A 38 -8.49 11.20 26.77
CA ARG A 38 -9.69 12.04 26.64
C ARG A 38 -9.34 13.53 26.55
N ALA A 39 -8.49 14.00 27.46
CA ALA A 39 -8.04 15.39 27.47
C ALA A 39 -7.28 15.76 26.18
N ALA A 40 -6.42 14.89 25.68
CA ALA A 40 -5.72 15.09 24.42
C ALA A 40 -6.70 15.22 23.25
N ASN A 41 -7.67 14.30 23.12
CA ASN A 41 -8.67 14.33 22.07
C ASN A 41 -9.61 15.55 22.18
N GLN A 42 -10.02 15.95 23.39
CA GLN A 42 -10.79 17.17 23.61
C GLN A 42 -10.02 18.43 23.18
N SER A 43 -8.71 18.47 23.37
CA SER A 43 -7.90 19.61 22.94
C SER A 43 -7.92 19.83 21.42
N VAL A 44 -8.14 18.76 20.63
CA VAL A 44 -8.26 18.84 19.17
C VAL A 44 -9.55 19.60 18.78
N LEU A 45 -10.67 19.34 19.48
CA LEU A 45 -11.93 20.02 19.24
C LEU A 45 -11.83 21.55 19.45
N ALA A 46 -11.01 21.98 20.40
CA ALA A 46 -10.83 23.40 20.67
C ALA A 46 -9.93 24.13 19.65
N LYS A 47 -9.11 23.40 18.90
CA LYS A 47 -8.09 23.98 18.01
C LYS A 47 -8.49 24.02 16.55
N LEU A 48 -9.32 23.07 16.08
CA LEU A 48 -9.64 22.91 14.67
C LEU A 48 -11.04 23.47 14.35
N PRO A 49 -11.26 23.93 13.11
CA PRO A 49 -12.50 24.60 12.70
C PRO A 49 -13.64 23.61 12.40
N PHE A 50 -14.11 22.82 13.38
CA PHE A 50 -15.15 21.80 13.18
C PHE A 50 -16.51 22.36 12.70
N ALA A 51 -16.72 23.67 12.82
CA ALA A 51 -17.90 24.34 12.27
C ALA A 51 -17.86 24.42 10.72
N ASP A 52 -16.69 24.29 10.13
CA ASP A 52 -16.53 24.21 8.67
C ASP A 52 -17.06 22.87 8.13
N ARG A 53 -18.07 22.95 7.28
CA ARG A 53 -18.78 21.82 6.67
C ARG A 53 -18.62 21.76 5.15
N GLU A 54 -17.68 22.50 4.56
CA GLU A 54 -17.48 22.54 3.12
C GLU A 54 -17.19 21.16 2.53
N ASP A 55 -16.30 20.38 3.16
CA ASP A 55 -16.00 19.01 2.73
C ASP A 55 -17.24 18.11 2.72
N PHE A 56 -18.14 18.24 3.69
CA PHE A 56 -19.39 17.46 3.72
C PHE A 56 -20.29 17.82 2.55
N ALA A 57 -20.42 19.12 2.24
CA ALA A 57 -21.18 19.57 1.08
C ALA A 57 -20.54 19.06 -0.23
N ASN A 58 -19.22 19.12 -0.35
CA ASN A 58 -18.49 18.61 -1.52
C ASN A 58 -18.59 17.08 -1.63
N ALA A 59 -18.56 16.34 -0.52
CA ALA A 59 -18.69 14.89 -0.51
C ALA A 59 -20.09 14.40 -0.94
N GLU A 60 -21.13 15.19 -0.70
CA GLU A 60 -22.52 14.89 -1.11
C GLU A 60 -22.85 15.40 -2.51
N ARG A 61 -22.10 16.38 -3.00
CA ARG A 61 -22.39 17.04 -4.27
C ARG A 61 -22.37 16.07 -5.45
N GLY A 62 -23.41 16.18 -6.29
CA GLY A 62 -23.56 15.36 -7.50
C GLY A 62 -24.07 13.94 -7.23
N PHE A 63 -24.54 13.62 -6.02
CA PHE A 63 -25.09 12.31 -5.71
C PHE A 63 -26.21 11.90 -6.68
N ILE A 64 -26.13 10.66 -7.19
CA ILE A 64 -27.11 10.08 -8.12
C ILE A 64 -27.81 8.90 -7.46
N ALA A 65 -27.04 7.90 -7.01
CA ALA A 65 -27.59 6.66 -6.48
C ALA A 65 -26.60 5.91 -5.58
N LYS A 66 -27.13 5.07 -4.72
CA LYS A 66 -26.41 4.08 -3.94
C LYS A 66 -27.34 2.92 -3.57
N PRO A 67 -26.84 1.71 -3.34
CA PRO A 67 -27.62 0.63 -2.74
C PRO A 67 -27.88 0.96 -1.24
N ASP A 68 -28.93 0.39 -0.67
CA ASP A 68 -29.27 0.54 0.76
C ASP A 68 -28.15 0.01 1.66
N THR A 69 -27.50 -1.07 1.24
CA THR A 69 -26.37 -1.71 1.93
C THR A 69 -25.24 -1.98 0.96
N LEU A 70 -24.00 -1.84 1.42
CA LEU A 70 -22.80 -2.11 0.62
C LEU A 70 -21.92 -3.18 1.28
N THR A 71 -22.18 -4.43 0.90
CA THR A 71 -21.35 -5.59 1.20
C THR A 71 -21.11 -6.36 -0.09
N ILE A 72 -19.85 -6.47 -0.50
CA ILE A 72 -19.45 -7.14 -1.74
C ILE A 72 -18.81 -8.48 -1.40
N LYS A 73 -19.18 -9.52 -2.16
CA LYS A 73 -18.68 -10.88 -1.97
C LYS A 73 -18.03 -11.38 -3.26
N ASP A 74 -17.05 -12.28 -3.11
CA ASP A 74 -16.49 -13.02 -4.22
C ASP A 74 -17.42 -14.18 -4.67
N ALA A 75 -17.02 -14.91 -5.70
CA ALA A 75 -17.79 -16.03 -6.25
C ALA A 75 -17.97 -17.20 -5.26
N SER A 76 -17.14 -17.29 -4.21
CA SER A 76 -17.26 -18.29 -3.15
C SER A 76 -18.23 -17.87 -2.04
N GLY A 77 -18.71 -16.62 -2.07
CA GLY A 77 -19.54 -16.01 -1.02
C GLY A 77 -18.74 -15.35 0.11
N LYS A 78 -17.40 -15.33 0.04
CA LYS A 78 -16.54 -14.64 1.01
C LYS A 78 -16.70 -13.13 0.85
N VAL A 79 -16.88 -12.43 1.96
CA VAL A 79 -16.95 -10.97 1.98
C VAL A 79 -15.57 -10.38 1.65
N VAL A 80 -15.50 -9.55 0.63
CA VAL A 80 -14.28 -8.86 0.17
C VAL A 80 -14.31 -7.36 0.47
N TRP A 81 -15.51 -6.78 0.60
CA TRP A 81 -15.74 -5.41 1.03
C TRP A 81 -16.98 -5.33 1.92
N ASP A 82 -16.90 -4.61 3.03
CA ASP A 82 -18.01 -4.47 3.98
C ASP A 82 -18.00 -3.07 4.59
N LEU A 83 -18.73 -2.15 3.97
CA LEU A 83 -18.91 -0.80 4.48
C LEU A 83 -19.92 -0.78 5.65
N GLU A 84 -20.83 -1.74 5.69
CA GLU A 84 -21.90 -1.78 6.70
C GLU A 84 -21.35 -1.94 8.11
N SER A 85 -20.22 -2.67 8.27
CA SER A 85 -19.57 -2.80 9.58
C SER A 85 -19.06 -1.46 10.13
N TYR A 86 -18.68 -0.52 9.26
CA TYR A 86 -18.28 0.85 9.65
C TYR A 86 -19.49 1.73 9.91
N LYS A 87 -20.52 1.66 9.09
CA LYS A 87 -21.78 2.43 9.25
C LYS A 87 -22.53 2.10 10.54
N LYS A 88 -22.31 0.92 11.13
CA LYS A 88 -22.90 0.54 12.43
C LYS A 88 -22.48 1.46 13.58
N PHE A 89 -21.31 2.06 13.53
CA PHE A 89 -20.83 2.92 14.61
C PHE A 89 -20.42 4.33 14.14
N ILE A 90 -20.16 4.54 12.84
CA ILE A 90 -19.85 5.85 12.27
C ILE A 90 -21.12 6.45 11.67
N ALA A 91 -21.72 7.41 12.36
CA ALA A 91 -22.83 8.20 11.85
C ALA A 91 -22.41 9.67 11.70
N LEU A 92 -22.96 10.36 10.70
CA LEU A 92 -22.52 11.71 10.31
C LEU A 92 -22.62 12.75 11.44
N ASP A 93 -23.62 12.60 12.33
CA ASP A 93 -23.89 13.56 13.40
C ASP A 93 -23.41 13.09 14.77
N ASN A 94 -22.81 11.92 14.87
CA ASN A 94 -22.31 11.41 16.14
C ASN A 94 -20.99 12.08 16.52
N PRO A 95 -20.84 12.51 17.79
CA PRO A 95 -19.56 12.99 18.29
C PRO A 95 -18.49 11.89 18.23
N ALA A 96 -17.23 12.30 18.17
CA ALA A 96 -16.13 11.36 18.23
C ALA A 96 -16.13 10.58 19.55
N PRO A 97 -15.99 9.24 19.52
CA PRO A 97 -15.77 8.44 20.72
C PRO A 97 -14.46 8.84 21.40
N ASP A 98 -14.36 8.69 22.72
CA ASP A 98 -13.15 8.97 23.51
C ASP A 98 -11.88 8.26 22.98
N THR A 99 -12.06 7.12 22.30
CA THR A 99 -11.01 6.28 21.72
C THR A 99 -10.66 6.64 20.28
N VAL A 100 -11.13 7.77 19.76
CA VAL A 100 -10.85 8.24 18.40
C VAL A 100 -10.52 9.72 18.41
N ASN A 101 -9.40 10.07 17.75
CA ASN A 101 -9.07 11.48 17.51
C ASN A 101 -10.22 12.16 16.73
N PRO A 102 -10.76 13.29 17.20
CA PRO A 102 -11.92 13.95 16.56
C PRO A 102 -11.69 14.35 15.09
N SER A 103 -10.47 14.71 14.72
CA SER A 103 -10.13 15.04 13.34
C SER A 103 -10.19 13.80 12.44
N LEU A 104 -9.66 12.65 12.89
CA LEU A 104 -9.80 11.38 12.18
C LEU A 104 -11.26 10.93 12.11
N TRP A 105 -12.03 11.15 13.18
CA TRP A 105 -13.46 10.83 13.18
C TRP A 105 -14.23 11.62 12.12
N ARG A 106 -13.95 12.93 11.96
CA ARG A 106 -14.50 13.74 10.89
C ARG A 106 -14.18 13.15 9.51
N ASN A 107 -12.93 12.73 9.28
CA ASN A 107 -12.54 12.09 8.02
C ASN A 107 -13.26 10.75 7.82
N ALA A 108 -13.44 9.95 8.89
CA ALA A 108 -14.17 8.70 8.83
C ALA A 108 -15.66 8.91 8.47
N GLN A 109 -16.29 9.95 9.02
CA GLN A 109 -17.67 10.35 8.68
C GLN A 109 -17.79 10.75 7.19
N LEU A 110 -16.81 11.42 6.64
CA LEU A 110 -16.77 11.77 5.22
C LEU A 110 -16.59 10.52 4.33
N ASN A 111 -15.69 9.60 4.72
CA ASN A 111 -15.36 8.41 3.93
C ASN A 111 -16.41 7.28 4.01
N VAL A 112 -17.38 7.33 4.92
CA VAL A 112 -18.53 6.40 4.90
C VAL A 112 -19.62 6.82 3.90
N GLN A 113 -19.48 7.98 3.27
CA GLN A 113 -20.36 8.38 2.17
C GLN A 113 -19.97 7.62 0.91
N TYR A 114 -20.93 6.97 0.28
CA TYR A 114 -20.70 6.06 -0.85
C TYR A 114 -21.79 6.16 -1.89
N GLY A 115 -21.49 5.72 -3.10
CA GLY A 115 -22.41 5.65 -4.20
C GLY A 115 -21.86 6.19 -5.50
N LEU A 116 -22.74 6.45 -6.44
CA LEU A 116 -22.47 7.06 -7.74
C LEU A 116 -22.74 8.56 -7.66
N PHE A 117 -21.78 9.36 -8.14
CA PHE A 117 -21.80 10.81 -8.11
C PHE A 117 -21.43 11.40 -9.46
N LYS A 118 -22.11 12.48 -9.87
CA LYS A 118 -21.73 13.30 -11.02
C LYS A 118 -20.65 14.30 -10.58
N VAL A 119 -19.50 14.25 -11.23
CA VAL A 119 -18.40 15.22 -11.03
C VAL A 119 -18.66 16.47 -11.87
N THR A 120 -18.85 16.27 -13.16
CA THR A 120 -19.28 17.30 -14.13
C THR A 120 -19.98 16.59 -15.30
N ASP A 121 -20.31 17.30 -16.37
CA ASP A 121 -20.91 16.68 -17.53
C ASP A 121 -20.00 15.57 -18.09
N ARG A 122 -20.58 14.39 -18.34
CA ARG A 122 -19.93 13.19 -18.86
C ARG A 122 -18.86 12.57 -17.94
N ILE A 123 -18.64 13.10 -16.71
CA ILE A 123 -17.68 12.54 -15.74
C ILE A 123 -18.42 12.14 -14.46
N TYR A 124 -18.26 10.89 -14.06
CA TYR A 124 -18.91 10.29 -12.89
C TYR A 124 -17.90 9.51 -12.05
N GLN A 125 -18.10 9.47 -10.73
CA GLN A 125 -17.31 8.65 -9.81
C GLN A 125 -18.19 7.72 -8.99
N VAL A 126 -17.72 6.50 -8.78
CA VAL A 126 -18.22 5.64 -7.71
C VAL A 126 -17.22 5.69 -6.56
N ARG A 127 -17.71 6.08 -5.39
CA ARG A 127 -16.91 6.28 -4.16
C ARG A 127 -17.37 5.35 -3.06
N GLY A 128 -16.46 4.95 -2.15
CA GLY A 128 -16.75 4.10 -0.99
C GLY A 128 -16.87 2.61 -1.31
N TYR A 129 -16.52 2.17 -2.52
CA TYR A 129 -16.52 0.75 -2.94
C TYR A 129 -15.17 0.06 -2.73
N ASP A 130 -14.13 0.84 -2.46
CA ASP A 130 -12.79 0.41 -2.08
C ASP A 130 -12.09 1.57 -1.35
N VAL A 131 -10.78 1.48 -1.11
CA VAL A 131 -9.96 2.58 -0.60
C VAL A 131 -9.88 3.73 -1.58
N SER A 132 -9.81 3.45 -2.89
CA SER A 132 -9.79 4.41 -3.99
C SER A 132 -11.17 4.59 -4.63
N ASN A 133 -11.30 5.57 -5.51
CA ASN A 133 -12.47 5.86 -6.32
C ASN A 133 -12.25 5.37 -7.74
N ILE A 134 -13.30 4.83 -8.38
CA ILE A 134 -13.31 4.57 -9.81
C ILE A 134 -14.05 5.69 -10.55
N THR A 135 -13.46 6.18 -11.64
CA THR A 135 -14.06 7.27 -12.44
C THR A 135 -14.48 6.75 -13.81
N PHE A 136 -15.69 7.10 -14.22
CA PHE A 136 -16.28 6.79 -15.52
C PHE A 136 -16.44 8.07 -16.32
N ILE A 137 -15.82 8.12 -17.51
CA ILE A 137 -15.95 9.23 -18.45
C ILE A 137 -16.71 8.74 -19.65
N GLN A 138 -17.81 9.41 -19.96
CA GLN A 138 -18.66 9.05 -21.08
C GLN A 138 -18.04 9.55 -22.37
N GLY A 139 -17.59 8.62 -23.22
CA GLY A 139 -17.23 8.87 -24.60
C GLY A 139 -18.47 8.97 -25.51
N ASP A 140 -18.25 9.01 -26.80
CA ASP A 140 -19.34 9.09 -27.79
C ASP A 140 -20.13 7.76 -27.87
N THR A 141 -19.44 6.62 -27.71
CA THR A 141 -20.04 5.29 -27.83
C THR A 141 -19.88 4.41 -26.57
N GLY A 142 -18.88 4.68 -25.71
CA GLY A 142 -18.51 3.84 -24.58
C GLY A 142 -18.08 4.59 -23.33
N TRP A 143 -17.51 3.84 -22.40
CA TRP A 143 -16.91 4.33 -21.17
C TRP A 143 -15.38 4.34 -21.27
N ILE A 144 -14.75 5.41 -20.82
CA ILE A 144 -13.33 5.46 -20.47
C ILE A 144 -13.27 5.41 -18.95
N VAL A 145 -12.55 4.44 -18.39
CA VAL A 145 -12.47 4.22 -16.95
C VAL A 145 -11.10 4.62 -16.43
N PHE A 146 -11.06 5.47 -15.40
CA PHE A 146 -9.85 5.85 -14.68
C PHE A 146 -9.79 5.07 -13.36
N ASP A 147 -8.65 4.46 -13.11
CA ASP A 147 -8.28 3.79 -11.87
C ASP A 147 -9.33 2.78 -11.36
N PRO A 148 -9.36 1.57 -11.94
CA PRO A 148 -10.42 0.59 -11.68
C PRO A 148 -10.30 -0.14 -10.32
N LEU A 149 -10.00 0.56 -9.23
CA LEU A 149 -9.96 0.05 -7.85
C LEU A 149 -8.92 -1.07 -7.61
N LEU A 150 -8.90 -1.60 -6.37
CA LEU A 150 -7.94 -2.63 -5.96
C LEU A 150 -8.35 -4.04 -6.38
N SER A 151 -9.64 -4.37 -6.34
CA SER A 151 -10.10 -5.73 -6.65
C SER A 151 -11.16 -5.78 -7.73
N LYS A 152 -11.16 -6.89 -8.48
CA LYS A 152 -12.12 -7.09 -9.57
C LYS A 152 -13.57 -7.11 -9.08
N GLU A 153 -13.81 -7.59 -7.87
CA GLU A 153 -15.14 -7.67 -7.29
C GLU A 153 -15.69 -6.27 -6.97
N THR A 154 -14.85 -5.40 -6.40
CA THR A 154 -15.24 -4.01 -6.10
C THR A 154 -15.40 -3.18 -7.36
N ALA A 155 -14.50 -3.33 -8.33
CA ALA A 155 -14.58 -2.66 -9.64
C ALA A 155 -15.84 -3.08 -10.41
N LYS A 156 -16.15 -4.40 -10.41
CA LYS A 156 -17.37 -4.90 -11.04
C LYS A 156 -18.63 -4.33 -10.39
N ALA A 157 -18.70 -4.34 -9.05
CA ALA A 157 -19.85 -3.81 -8.34
C ALA A 157 -20.06 -2.31 -8.60
N ALA A 158 -18.96 -1.54 -8.67
CA ALA A 158 -19.00 -0.13 -9.03
C ALA A 158 -19.45 0.11 -10.48
N PHE A 159 -18.97 -0.71 -11.40
CA PHE A 159 -19.39 -0.66 -12.81
C PHE A 159 -20.85 -1.08 -13.01
N ASP A 160 -21.33 -2.07 -12.25
CA ASP A 160 -22.75 -2.47 -12.27
C ASP A 160 -23.64 -1.31 -11.81
N LEU A 161 -23.29 -0.61 -10.71
CA LEU A 161 -24.01 0.58 -10.24
C LEU A 161 -24.04 1.69 -11.30
N ALA A 162 -22.89 1.99 -11.92
CA ALA A 162 -22.80 2.98 -12.98
C ALA A 162 -23.67 2.58 -14.20
N THR A 163 -23.63 1.31 -14.59
CA THR A 163 -24.42 0.78 -15.70
C THR A 163 -25.92 0.84 -15.44
N GLU A 164 -26.36 0.54 -14.23
CA GLU A 164 -27.76 0.58 -13.82
C GLU A 164 -28.36 1.99 -13.96
N HIS A 165 -27.63 3.01 -13.55
CA HIS A 165 -28.14 4.38 -13.45
C HIS A 165 -27.77 5.28 -14.64
N LEU A 166 -26.69 4.99 -15.36
CA LEU A 166 -26.23 5.80 -16.51
C LEU A 166 -26.42 5.12 -17.87
N GLY A 167 -26.92 3.88 -17.86
CA GLY A 167 -27.13 3.07 -19.05
C GLY A 167 -25.92 2.21 -19.42
N LYS A 168 -26.25 1.09 -20.07
CA LYS A 168 -25.24 0.09 -20.48
C LYS A 168 -24.46 0.57 -21.69
N LYS A 169 -23.13 0.70 -21.54
CA LYS A 169 -22.19 1.02 -22.61
C LYS A 169 -20.94 0.14 -22.47
N PRO A 170 -20.25 -0.21 -23.57
CA PRO A 170 -18.98 -0.93 -23.49
C PRO A 170 -17.89 -0.03 -22.85
N VAL A 171 -16.90 -0.65 -22.21
CA VAL A 171 -15.63 0.02 -21.89
C VAL A 171 -14.79 0.05 -23.16
N VAL A 172 -14.32 1.23 -23.58
CA VAL A 172 -13.51 1.44 -24.79
C VAL A 172 -12.11 1.94 -24.45
N GLY A 173 -11.88 2.39 -23.21
CA GLY A 173 -10.59 2.82 -22.72
C GLY A 173 -10.46 2.65 -21.21
N VAL A 174 -9.24 2.42 -20.75
CA VAL A 174 -8.86 2.44 -19.34
C VAL A 174 -7.61 3.30 -19.19
N VAL A 175 -7.52 4.08 -18.11
CA VAL A 175 -6.33 4.85 -17.78
C VAL A 175 -5.90 4.48 -16.37
N TYR A 176 -4.66 4.03 -16.22
CA TYR A 176 -4.01 3.88 -14.94
C TYR A 176 -3.21 5.14 -14.65
N SER A 177 -3.54 5.86 -13.58
CA SER A 177 -2.85 7.11 -13.25
C SER A 177 -1.42 6.89 -12.76
N HIS A 178 -1.18 5.78 -12.05
CA HIS A 178 0.11 5.39 -11.51
C HIS A 178 0.18 3.89 -11.15
N SER A 179 1.33 3.44 -10.63
CA SER A 179 1.67 2.02 -10.47
C SER A 179 1.18 1.34 -9.19
N HIS A 180 0.41 2.01 -8.32
CA HIS A 180 -0.14 1.36 -7.13
C HIS A 180 -1.35 0.49 -7.44
N ILE A 181 -1.46 -0.61 -6.70
CA ILE A 181 -2.40 -1.69 -7.02
C ILE A 181 -3.87 -1.31 -6.88
N ASP A 182 -4.20 -0.33 -6.06
CA ASP A 182 -5.57 0.17 -5.88
C ASP A 182 -6.06 1.08 -7.02
N HIS A 183 -5.23 1.29 -8.04
CA HIS A 183 -5.55 2.04 -9.26
C HIS A 183 -5.61 1.18 -10.53
N PHE A 184 -5.21 -0.11 -10.42
CA PHE A 184 -5.31 -1.02 -11.57
C PHE A 184 -5.85 -2.42 -11.21
N GLY A 185 -5.77 -2.80 -9.94
CA GLY A 185 -6.00 -4.18 -9.50
C GLY A 185 -7.39 -4.74 -9.82
N GLY A 186 -8.38 -3.90 -10.01
CA GLY A 186 -9.75 -4.29 -10.33
C GLY A 186 -10.07 -4.41 -11.84
N VAL A 187 -9.11 -4.16 -12.72
CA VAL A 187 -9.35 -4.03 -14.18
C VAL A 187 -10.13 -5.20 -14.81
N ARG A 188 -9.86 -6.44 -14.39
CA ARG A 188 -10.60 -7.62 -14.90
C ARG A 188 -12.05 -7.71 -14.39
N GLY A 189 -12.47 -6.83 -13.51
CA GLY A 189 -13.87 -6.67 -13.13
C GLY A 189 -14.70 -5.91 -14.14
N ILE A 190 -14.04 -5.15 -15.04
CA ILE A 190 -14.68 -4.25 -16.00
C ILE A 190 -14.27 -4.46 -17.46
N VAL A 191 -13.14 -5.13 -17.70
CA VAL A 191 -12.59 -5.38 -19.04
C VAL A 191 -12.18 -6.84 -19.18
N ASP A 192 -12.50 -7.44 -20.33
CA ASP A 192 -11.95 -8.72 -20.75
C ASP A 192 -10.63 -8.49 -21.51
N GLU A 193 -9.58 -9.22 -21.15
CA GLU A 193 -8.28 -9.14 -21.82
C GLU A 193 -8.38 -9.49 -23.32
N ALA A 194 -9.34 -10.32 -23.72
CA ALA A 194 -9.58 -10.63 -25.13
C ALA A 194 -9.99 -9.38 -25.94
N ASP A 195 -10.77 -8.47 -25.34
CA ASP A 195 -11.16 -7.22 -25.99
C ASP A 195 -9.99 -6.24 -26.10
N VAL A 196 -9.07 -6.23 -25.12
CA VAL A 196 -7.82 -5.46 -25.20
C VAL A 196 -6.93 -6.01 -26.33
N LYS A 197 -6.72 -7.33 -26.39
CA LYS A 197 -5.95 -7.99 -27.46
C LYS A 197 -6.56 -7.80 -28.84
N ALA A 198 -7.88 -7.69 -28.92
CA ALA A 198 -8.61 -7.40 -30.15
C ALA A 198 -8.60 -5.90 -30.55
N GLY A 199 -7.97 -5.03 -29.75
CA GLY A 199 -7.90 -3.59 -30.00
C GLY A 199 -9.21 -2.83 -29.76
N LYS A 200 -10.21 -3.46 -29.12
CA LYS A 200 -11.49 -2.81 -28.78
C LYS A 200 -11.37 -1.91 -27.55
N VAL A 201 -10.45 -2.21 -26.65
CA VAL A 201 -10.17 -1.45 -25.43
C VAL A 201 -8.71 -1.02 -25.44
N ARG A 202 -8.45 0.26 -25.31
CA ARG A 202 -7.11 0.82 -25.13
C ARG A 202 -6.83 0.99 -23.64
N ILE A 203 -5.63 0.62 -23.20
CA ILE A 203 -5.18 0.86 -21.81
C ILE A 203 -4.00 1.79 -21.86
N VAL A 204 -4.14 2.97 -21.26
CA VAL A 204 -3.12 4.04 -21.20
C VAL A 204 -2.54 4.10 -19.80
N ALA A 205 -1.22 4.20 -19.69
CA ALA A 205 -0.51 4.34 -18.42
C ALA A 205 0.75 5.21 -18.59
N PRO A 206 1.35 5.73 -17.50
CA PRO A 206 2.64 6.38 -17.58
C PRO A 206 3.73 5.39 -18.01
N GLU A 207 4.76 5.88 -18.69
CA GLU A 207 5.95 5.10 -19.03
C GLU A 207 6.54 4.43 -17.78
N GLU A 208 7.15 3.25 -17.92
CA GLU A 208 7.66 2.40 -16.84
C GLU A 208 6.59 1.87 -15.85
N PHE A 209 5.30 2.10 -16.09
CA PHE A 209 4.22 1.61 -15.23
C PHE A 209 4.35 0.12 -14.92
N SER A 210 4.57 -0.71 -15.95
CA SER A 210 4.62 -2.18 -15.78
C SER A 210 5.76 -2.63 -14.89
N GLU A 211 6.90 -1.97 -14.96
CA GLU A 211 8.06 -2.26 -14.11
C GLU A 211 7.75 -1.98 -12.64
N TYR A 212 7.23 -0.79 -12.34
CA TYR A 212 6.95 -0.42 -10.96
C TYR A 212 5.73 -1.14 -10.37
N ALA A 213 4.69 -1.40 -11.16
CA ALA A 213 3.53 -2.18 -10.72
C ALA A 213 3.92 -3.62 -10.32
N VAL A 214 4.96 -4.19 -10.96
CA VAL A 214 5.46 -5.52 -10.65
C VAL A 214 6.51 -5.48 -9.53
N SER A 215 7.58 -4.68 -9.69
CA SER A 215 8.75 -4.71 -8.79
C SER A 215 8.39 -4.37 -7.34
N GLU A 216 7.52 -3.38 -7.10
CA GLU A 216 7.08 -2.99 -5.77
C GLU A 216 6.34 -4.13 -5.04
N ASN A 217 5.56 -4.92 -5.77
CA ASN A 217 4.76 -6.01 -5.20
C ASN A 217 5.51 -7.34 -5.09
N VAL A 218 6.71 -7.48 -5.70
CA VAL A 218 7.42 -8.75 -5.82
C VAL A 218 8.74 -8.74 -5.05
N ILE A 219 9.65 -7.81 -5.34
CA ILE A 219 11.04 -7.87 -4.84
C ILE A 219 11.10 -7.85 -3.29
N ALA A 220 10.46 -6.87 -2.64
CA ALA A 220 10.30 -6.80 -1.19
C ALA A 220 8.86 -7.12 -0.75
N GLY A 221 8.07 -7.74 -1.62
CA GLY A 221 6.62 -7.91 -1.47
C GLY A 221 6.21 -8.61 -0.18
N ASN A 222 6.96 -9.64 0.26
CA ASN A 222 6.67 -10.33 1.51
C ASN A 222 6.76 -9.39 2.74
N ALA A 223 7.85 -8.62 2.84
CA ALA A 223 8.04 -7.68 3.95
C ALA A 223 7.03 -6.53 3.89
N MET A 224 6.79 -5.98 2.70
CA MET A 224 5.84 -4.87 2.51
C MET A 224 4.40 -5.31 2.81
N ALA A 225 3.96 -6.46 2.33
CA ALA A 225 2.62 -6.98 2.59
C ALA A 225 2.40 -7.32 4.07
N ARG A 226 3.41 -7.89 4.75
CA ARG A 226 3.34 -8.11 6.21
C ARG A 226 3.20 -6.80 6.98
N ARG A 227 3.94 -5.77 6.60
CA ARG A 227 3.84 -4.43 7.20
C ARG A 227 2.55 -3.71 6.83
N ALA A 228 1.95 -4.01 5.67
CA ALA A 228 0.63 -3.50 5.28
C ALA A 228 -0.48 -4.00 6.22
N VAL A 229 -0.36 -5.21 6.81
CA VAL A 229 -1.27 -5.69 7.86
C VAL A 229 -1.32 -4.70 9.03
N TYR A 230 -0.18 -4.13 9.41
CA TYR A 230 -0.09 -3.08 10.44
C TYR A 230 -0.66 -1.76 9.95
N MET A 231 -0.27 -1.32 8.77
CA MET A 231 -0.63 -0.02 8.23
C MET A 231 -2.14 0.15 8.04
N PHE A 232 -2.82 -0.90 7.59
CA PHE A 232 -4.27 -0.90 7.38
C PHE A 232 -5.08 -1.56 8.50
N GLY A 233 -4.41 -2.10 9.53
CA GLY A 233 -5.08 -2.72 10.67
C GLY A 233 -5.94 -3.92 10.28
N ALA A 234 -5.42 -4.79 9.39
CA ALA A 234 -6.21 -5.84 8.75
C ALA A 234 -6.84 -6.87 9.72
N LEU A 235 -6.25 -7.05 10.91
CA LEU A 235 -6.75 -7.94 11.95
C LEU A 235 -7.59 -7.23 13.03
N LEU A 236 -7.70 -5.90 12.95
CA LEU A 236 -8.43 -5.13 13.95
C LEU A 236 -9.94 -5.28 13.77
N PRO A 237 -10.70 -5.38 14.86
CA PRO A 237 -12.14 -5.31 14.81
C PRO A 237 -12.58 -3.92 14.30
N ARG A 238 -13.66 -3.87 13.52
CA ARG A 238 -14.23 -2.62 13.00
C ARG A 238 -15.15 -2.01 14.04
N ASN A 239 -14.59 -1.16 14.88
CA ASN A 239 -15.27 -0.43 15.94
C ASN A 239 -14.43 0.76 16.43
N ALA A 240 -14.93 1.54 17.38
CA ALA A 240 -14.27 2.73 17.91
C ALA A 240 -12.92 2.47 18.62
N GLN A 241 -12.64 1.25 19.06
CA GLN A 241 -11.37 0.85 19.68
C GLN A 241 -10.43 0.14 18.69
N GLY A 242 -10.87 -0.12 17.47
CA GLY A 242 -10.13 -0.80 16.42
C GLY A 242 -9.99 0.02 15.15
N GLY A 243 -10.29 -0.61 14.01
CA GLY A 243 -10.23 0.01 12.69
C GLY A 243 -11.38 1.00 12.50
N VAL A 244 -11.03 2.27 12.21
CA VAL A 244 -11.98 3.36 12.00
C VAL A 244 -11.88 3.92 10.58
N ASN A 245 -10.66 4.21 10.13
CA ASN A 245 -10.40 4.82 8.84
C ASN A 245 -8.92 4.66 8.47
N ALA A 246 -8.61 4.48 7.19
CA ALA A 246 -7.25 4.36 6.68
C ALA A 246 -6.64 5.69 6.20
N GLY A 247 -7.37 6.80 6.30
CA GLY A 247 -6.91 8.12 5.86
C GLY A 247 -7.33 8.49 4.45
N LEU A 248 -7.18 7.59 3.49
CA LEU A 248 -7.59 7.74 2.08
C LEU A 248 -8.99 7.19 1.80
N GLY A 249 -9.48 6.35 2.66
CA GLY A 249 -10.75 5.65 2.62
C GLY A 249 -10.93 4.85 3.91
N GLN A 250 -11.92 3.99 4.00
CA GLN A 250 -12.17 3.25 5.25
C GLN A 250 -11.13 2.14 5.49
N THR A 251 -10.81 1.37 4.46
CA THR A 251 -9.82 0.29 4.47
C THR A 251 -9.56 -0.16 3.03
N VAL A 252 -8.76 -1.21 2.84
CA VAL A 252 -8.53 -1.87 1.55
C VAL A 252 -9.46 -3.07 1.39
N SER A 253 -9.90 -3.36 0.16
CA SER A 253 -10.68 -4.58 -0.12
C SER A 253 -9.80 -5.84 -0.03
N ALA A 254 -10.44 -6.98 0.26
CA ALA A 254 -9.79 -8.28 0.34
C ALA A 254 -10.17 -9.20 -0.84
N GLY A 255 -10.46 -8.59 -2.00
CA GLY A 255 -10.85 -9.27 -3.22
C GLY A 255 -9.67 -9.74 -4.07
N THR A 256 -9.97 -10.15 -5.29
CA THR A 256 -8.98 -10.64 -6.27
C THR A 256 -8.35 -9.46 -7.01
N THR A 257 -7.04 -9.30 -6.88
CA THR A 257 -6.29 -8.32 -7.66
C THR A 257 -5.91 -8.88 -9.02
N SER A 258 -5.86 -8.01 -10.02
CA SER A 258 -5.56 -8.37 -11.41
C SER A 258 -4.69 -7.30 -12.09
N LEU A 259 -4.17 -7.60 -13.26
CA LEU A 259 -3.46 -6.67 -14.11
C LEU A 259 -3.68 -7.05 -15.57
N ILE A 260 -4.04 -6.07 -16.39
CA ILE A 260 -3.95 -6.16 -17.85
C ILE A 260 -2.91 -5.13 -18.28
N GLN A 261 -1.92 -5.54 -19.04
CA GLN A 261 -0.82 -4.68 -19.46
C GLN A 261 -1.32 -3.49 -20.28
N PRO A 262 -0.76 -2.28 -20.07
CA PRO A 262 -1.06 -1.13 -20.91
C PRO A 262 -0.76 -1.40 -22.39
N THR A 263 -1.56 -0.80 -23.26
CA THR A 263 -1.37 -0.86 -24.72
C THR A 263 -0.72 0.42 -25.25
N GLU A 264 -0.69 1.47 -24.43
CA GLU A 264 -0.15 2.79 -24.79
C GLU A 264 0.45 3.48 -23.57
N PHE A 265 1.56 4.18 -23.78
CA PHE A 265 2.28 4.85 -22.71
C PHE A 265 2.36 6.37 -22.92
N VAL A 266 2.25 7.10 -21.82
CA VAL A 266 2.50 8.53 -21.74
C VAL A 266 3.90 8.74 -21.16
N SER A 267 4.75 9.45 -21.92
CA SER A 267 6.17 9.63 -21.57
C SER A 267 6.55 11.09 -21.28
N LYS A 268 5.67 12.06 -21.58
CA LYS A 268 6.01 13.48 -21.40
C LYS A 268 4.78 14.33 -21.11
N THR A 269 4.99 15.40 -20.34
CA THR A 269 4.00 16.46 -20.13
C THR A 269 3.60 17.10 -21.46
N GLY A 270 2.30 17.34 -21.63
CA GLY A 270 1.68 17.87 -22.84
C GLY A 270 1.35 16.80 -23.89
N GLN A 271 1.66 15.52 -23.67
CA GLN A 271 1.21 14.44 -24.55
C GLN A 271 -0.31 14.35 -24.51
N GLU A 272 -0.90 14.15 -25.68
CA GLU A 272 -2.35 14.05 -25.85
C GLU A 272 -2.75 12.67 -26.31
N VAL A 273 -3.85 12.17 -25.76
CA VAL A 273 -4.51 10.96 -26.25
C VAL A 273 -6.00 11.26 -26.40
N THR A 274 -6.58 10.83 -27.49
CA THR A 274 -8.04 10.90 -27.68
C THR A 274 -8.60 9.48 -27.74
N ILE A 275 -9.59 9.19 -26.89
CA ILE A 275 -10.32 7.94 -26.89
C ILE A 275 -11.81 8.30 -27.00
N ASP A 276 -12.50 7.69 -27.97
CA ASP A 276 -13.95 7.80 -28.15
C ASP A 276 -14.49 9.25 -28.03
N GLY A 277 -13.82 10.18 -28.73
CA GLY A 277 -14.16 11.60 -28.76
C GLY A 277 -13.71 12.43 -27.54
N VAL A 278 -13.14 11.81 -26.50
CA VAL A 278 -12.63 12.51 -25.31
C VAL A 278 -11.13 12.79 -25.48
N ARG A 279 -10.77 14.08 -25.51
CA ARG A 279 -9.38 14.51 -25.54
C ARG A 279 -8.83 14.62 -24.12
N MET A 280 -7.69 14.03 -23.88
CA MET A 280 -6.94 14.00 -22.63
C MET A 280 -5.55 14.59 -22.86
N VAL A 281 -5.13 15.53 -22.01
CA VAL A 281 -3.78 16.11 -22.00
C VAL A 281 -3.11 15.73 -20.70
N PHE A 282 -1.96 15.09 -20.76
CA PHE A 282 -1.29 14.52 -19.61
C PHE A 282 -0.15 15.42 -19.10
N GLN A 283 0.00 15.46 -17.78
CA GLN A 283 1.16 15.99 -17.08
C GLN A 283 1.85 14.87 -16.33
N MET A 284 3.13 14.62 -16.62
CA MET A 284 3.94 13.62 -15.90
C MET A 284 4.39 14.16 -14.54
N THR A 285 4.28 13.35 -13.52
CA THR A 285 4.63 13.71 -12.13
C THR A 285 5.44 12.61 -11.41
N PRO A 286 6.53 12.10 -12.03
CA PRO A 286 7.28 10.97 -11.51
C PRO A 286 7.96 11.29 -10.16
N GLY A 287 8.09 10.28 -9.30
CA GLY A 287 8.74 10.37 -7.99
C GLY A 287 7.94 11.14 -6.95
N THR A 288 6.65 11.38 -7.21
CA THR A 288 5.71 11.98 -6.26
C THR A 288 5.03 10.89 -5.43
N GLU A 289 3.72 10.68 -5.55
CA GLU A 289 3.00 9.65 -4.80
C GLU A 289 3.48 8.24 -5.20
N ALA A 290 3.78 8.04 -6.49
CA ALA A 290 4.41 6.84 -7.02
C ALA A 290 5.69 7.18 -7.81
N PRO A 291 6.53 6.17 -8.11
CA PRO A 291 7.69 6.36 -8.99
C PRO A 291 7.28 6.91 -10.35
N VAL A 292 6.14 6.46 -10.87
CA VAL A 292 5.52 6.95 -12.11
C VAL A 292 4.07 7.29 -11.86
N GLU A 293 3.70 8.52 -12.17
CA GLU A 293 2.36 9.07 -11.98
C GLU A 293 2.08 10.16 -12.99
N MET A 294 0.81 10.38 -13.35
CA MET A 294 0.40 11.42 -14.29
C MET A 294 -0.94 12.04 -13.91
N HIS A 295 -1.04 13.36 -14.05
CA HIS A 295 -2.30 14.09 -14.03
C HIS A 295 -2.93 14.10 -15.43
N THR A 296 -4.24 14.36 -15.50
CA THR A 296 -4.96 14.45 -16.77
C THR A 296 -5.86 15.68 -16.80
N TRP A 297 -5.67 16.51 -17.81
CA TRP A 297 -6.54 17.63 -18.12
C TRP A 297 -7.55 17.23 -19.22
N PHE A 298 -8.82 17.54 -18.99
CA PHE A 298 -9.93 17.35 -19.93
C PHE A 298 -10.42 18.72 -20.44
N PRO A 299 -9.90 19.24 -21.56
CA PRO A 299 -10.24 20.57 -22.05
C PRO A 299 -11.73 20.77 -22.31
N GLN A 300 -12.40 19.74 -22.82
CA GLN A 300 -13.82 19.77 -23.17
C GLN A 300 -14.73 19.96 -21.93
N PHE A 301 -14.27 19.54 -20.77
CA PHE A 301 -15.05 19.53 -19.52
C PHE A 301 -14.49 20.53 -18.50
N LYS A 302 -13.40 21.23 -18.81
CA LYS A 302 -12.64 22.06 -17.88
C LYS A 302 -12.37 21.36 -16.54
N ALA A 303 -12.04 20.07 -16.63
CA ALA A 303 -11.88 19.18 -15.50
C ALA A 303 -10.42 18.73 -15.37
N LEU A 304 -9.87 18.83 -14.16
CA LEU A 304 -8.50 18.49 -13.85
C LEU A 304 -8.47 17.27 -12.92
N TRP A 305 -8.00 16.14 -13.45
CA TRP A 305 -7.69 14.94 -12.68
C TRP A 305 -6.28 15.02 -12.12
N MET A 306 -6.14 14.96 -10.81
CA MET A 306 -4.87 15.10 -10.12
C MET A 306 -4.31 13.78 -9.55
N ALA A 307 -4.77 12.66 -10.09
CA ALA A 307 -4.39 11.32 -9.63
C ALA A 307 -4.45 11.18 -8.11
N GLU A 308 -3.33 10.98 -7.41
CA GLU A 308 -3.29 10.94 -5.95
C GLU A 308 -2.53 12.12 -5.33
N ASN A 309 -1.93 12.98 -6.15
CA ASN A 309 -1.04 14.06 -5.70
C ASN A 309 -1.70 15.15 -4.85
N THR A 310 -3.03 15.32 -4.94
CA THR A 310 -3.76 16.36 -4.19
C THR A 310 -5.06 15.82 -3.60
N THR A 311 -5.01 14.67 -2.98
CA THR A 311 -6.11 14.09 -2.19
C THR A 311 -6.45 14.98 -0.99
N ASN A 312 -7.66 14.84 -0.41
CA ASN A 312 -8.08 15.68 0.71
C ASN A 312 -7.43 15.22 2.04
N THR A 313 -6.12 15.09 2.03
CA THR A 313 -5.26 14.76 3.16
C THR A 313 -3.82 15.15 2.87
N MET A 314 -3.01 15.37 3.90
CA MET A 314 -1.56 15.33 3.77
C MET A 314 -1.15 13.87 3.48
N HIS A 315 -0.68 13.61 2.27
CA HIS A 315 -0.21 12.28 1.90
C HIS A 315 1.13 11.96 2.58
N ASN A 316 1.47 10.70 2.73
CA ASN A 316 2.78 10.31 3.27
C ASN A 316 3.89 10.45 2.21
N ILE A 317 5.07 10.92 2.65
CA ILE A 317 6.30 11.01 1.83
C ILE A 317 7.07 9.68 1.81
N VAL A 318 6.85 8.84 2.80
CA VAL A 318 7.23 7.42 2.80
C VAL A 318 6.10 6.60 3.40
N THR A 319 5.71 5.53 2.75
CA THR A 319 4.63 4.68 3.29
C THR A 319 5.15 3.73 4.36
N LEU A 320 4.36 3.51 5.43
CA LEU A 320 4.77 2.66 6.56
C LEU A 320 4.91 1.17 6.18
N ARG A 321 4.22 0.73 5.13
CA ARG A 321 4.41 -0.63 4.59
C ARG A 321 5.80 -0.82 3.99
N GLY A 322 6.38 0.24 3.46
CA GLY A 322 7.65 0.26 2.74
C GLY A 322 7.45 0.64 1.27
N ALA A 323 8.25 1.56 0.80
CA ALA A 323 8.41 1.98 -0.59
C ALA A 323 9.66 2.86 -0.70
N GLN A 324 10.01 3.28 -1.90
CA GLN A 324 11.00 4.34 -2.09
C GLN A 324 10.51 5.65 -1.45
N VAL A 325 11.45 6.43 -0.89
CA VAL A 325 11.11 7.74 -0.33
C VAL A 325 10.76 8.71 -1.45
N ARG A 326 9.58 9.29 -1.40
CA ARG A 326 9.03 10.23 -2.37
C ARG A 326 9.72 11.58 -2.29
N ASP A 327 9.65 12.37 -3.35
CA ASP A 327 10.26 13.68 -3.43
C ASP A 327 9.26 14.80 -3.13
N ALA A 328 9.23 15.29 -1.88
CA ALA A 328 8.34 16.37 -1.48
C ALA A 328 8.58 17.68 -2.24
N LEU A 329 9.83 17.96 -2.65
CA LEU A 329 10.15 19.13 -3.44
C LEU A 329 9.59 19.03 -4.86
N GLN A 330 9.83 17.91 -5.54
CA GLN A 330 9.26 17.70 -6.87
C GLN A 330 7.74 17.66 -6.83
N TRP A 331 7.15 17.04 -5.83
CA TRP A 331 5.70 17.02 -5.62
C TRP A 331 5.13 18.44 -5.59
N SER A 332 5.74 19.33 -4.80
CA SER A 332 5.32 20.73 -4.76
C SER A 332 5.48 21.46 -6.11
N LYS A 333 6.55 21.14 -6.86
CA LYS A 333 6.79 21.73 -8.19
C LYS A 333 5.75 21.27 -9.21
N TYR A 334 5.40 19.98 -9.23
CA TYR A 334 4.38 19.47 -10.15
C TYR A 334 2.97 19.99 -9.85
N ILE A 335 2.64 20.20 -8.57
CA ILE A 335 1.40 20.93 -8.25
C ILE A 335 1.46 22.38 -8.76
N GLY A 336 2.62 23.04 -8.63
CA GLY A 336 2.84 24.39 -9.23
C GLY A 336 2.68 24.39 -10.74
N GLU A 337 3.28 23.41 -11.43
CA GLU A 337 3.14 23.25 -12.88
C GLU A 337 1.67 23.00 -13.29
N ALA A 338 0.91 22.20 -12.53
CA ALA A 338 -0.52 22.01 -12.78
C ALA A 338 -1.33 23.31 -12.64
N ILE A 339 -0.99 24.16 -11.64
CA ILE A 339 -1.59 25.49 -11.48
C ILE A 339 -1.29 26.36 -12.71
N ASP A 340 -0.04 26.39 -13.15
CA ASP A 340 0.40 27.20 -14.30
C ASP A 340 -0.23 26.73 -15.62
N LEU A 341 -0.38 25.42 -15.82
CA LEU A 341 -0.93 24.84 -17.05
C LEU A 341 -2.47 24.92 -17.13
N TYR A 342 -3.16 24.70 -16.01
CA TYR A 342 -4.61 24.43 -16.01
C TYR A 342 -5.40 25.26 -15.00
N GLY A 343 -4.74 25.93 -14.04
CA GLY A 343 -5.40 26.59 -12.91
C GLY A 343 -6.45 27.62 -13.32
N ASP A 344 -6.13 28.46 -14.31
CA ASP A 344 -7.04 29.51 -14.80
C ASP A 344 -8.28 28.96 -15.53
N GLN A 345 -8.25 27.69 -15.96
CA GLN A 345 -9.28 27.08 -16.79
C GLN A 345 -10.11 26.05 -16.05
N ALA A 346 -9.59 25.46 -14.96
CA ALA A 346 -10.24 24.38 -14.25
C ALA A 346 -11.52 24.87 -13.52
N GLU A 347 -12.65 24.24 -13.82
CA GLU A 347 -13.91 24.44 -13.11
C GLU A 347 -14.21 23.36 -12.08
N VAL A 348 -13.56 22.18 -12.23
CA VAL A 348 -13.58 21.09 -11.26
C VAL A 348 -12.21 20.41 -11.21
N LYS A 349 -11.72 20.14 -10.00
CA LYS A 349 -10.56 19.32 -9.70
C LYS A 349 -11.04 18.06 -8.99
N PHE A 350 -10.55 16.88 -9.40
CA PHE A 350 -10.93 15.60 -8.82
C PHE A 350 -9.76 14.60 -8.86
N GLN A 351 -9.88 13.49 -8.17
CA GLN A 351 -8.78 12.57 -7.91
C GLN A 351 -9.26 11.16 -7.59
N SER A 352 -8.30 10.26 -7.38
CA SER A 352 -8.52 8.84 -7.12
C SER A 352 -9.02 8.49 -5.71
N HIS A 353 -8.97 9.42 -4.77
CA HIS A 353 -9.51 9.27 -3.41
C HIS A 353 -10.33 10.49 -3.01
N HIS A 354 -11.23 10.33 -2.04
CA HIS A 354 -12.06 11.40 -1.48
C HIS A 354 -13.03 12.01 -2.51
N TRP A 355 -13.33 13.30 -2.40
CA TRP A 355 -14.34 14.05 -3.16
C TRP A 355 -13.70 15.19 -3.96
N PRO A 356 -14.34 15.63 -5.05
CA PRO A 356 -13.85 16.73 -5.86
C PRO A 356 -13.96 18.09 -5.17
N VAL A 357 -13.30 19.09 -5.79
CA VAL A 357 -13.43 20.52 -5.49
C VAL A 357 -13.90 21.24 -6.74
N TRP A 358 -14.90 22.11 -6.59
CA TRP A 358 -15.50 22.86 -7.68
C TRP A 358 -15.32 24.36 -7.49
N GLY A 359 -15.24 25.06 -8.62
CA GLY A 359 -15.03 26.50 -8.67
C GLY A 359 -13.56 26.87 -8.81
N ASN A 360 -13.27 27.72 -9.80
CA ASN A 360 -11.89 28.06 -10.16
C ASN A 360 -11.11 28.68 -8.99
N ALA A 361 -11.71 29.64 -8.26
CA ALA A 361 -11.05 30.26 -7.11
C ALA A 361 -10.79 29.28 -5.96
N GLN A 362 -11.71 28.34 -5.70
CA GLN A 362 -11.57 27.28 -4.68
C GLN A 362 -10.48 26.30 -5.07
N ILE A 363 -10.40 25.93 -6.35
CA ILE A 363 -9.35 25.04 -6.88
C ILE A 363 -7.97 25.69 -6.76
N ASP A 364 -7.86 26.97 -7.11
CA ASP A 364 -6.61 27.72 -7.01
C ASP A 364 -6.11 27.80 -5.56
N ASP A 365 -6.96 28.19 -4.62
CA ASP A 365 -6.64 28.21 -3.18
C ASP A 365 -6.26 26.83 -2.66
N TYR A 366 -7.02 25.80 -3.02
CA TYR A 366 -6.77 24.42 -2.66
C TYR A 366 -5.39 23.93 -3.13
N LEU A 367 -5.10 24.11 -4.43
CA LEU A 367 -3.84 23.65 -5.02
C LEU A 367 -2.64 24.43 -4.46
N LYS A 368 -2.78 25.73 -4.23
CA LYS A 368 -1.74 26.55 -3.59
C LYS A 368 -1.43 26.08 -2.16
N LYS A 369 -2.44 25.73 -1.39
CA LYS A 369 -2.26 25.20 -0.03
C LYS A 369 -1.64 23.80 -0.04
N GLN A 370 -2.09 22.89 -0.92
CA GLN A 370 -1.49 21.57 -1.09
C GLN A 370 0.00 21.68 -1.50
N ARG A 371 0.31 22.52 -2.48
CA ARG A 371 1.69 22.83 -2.88
C ARG A 371 2.51 23.35 -1.69
N ALA A 372 1.95 24.28 -0.93
CA ALA A 372 2.62 24.90 0.21
C ALA A 372 2.94 23.87 1.31
N ILE A 373 2.07 22.90 1.58
CA ILE A 373 2.31 21.83 2.57
C ILE A 373 3.57 21.05 2.23
N TYR A 374 3.67 20.49 1.02
CA TYR A 374 4.83 19.69 0.62
C TYR A 374 6.11 20.54 0.55
N LYS A 375 6.00 21.77 0.04
CA LYS A 375 7.12 22.71 0.01
C LYS A 375 7.59 23.07 1.42
N TYR A 376 6.67 23.34 2.33
CA TYR A 376 6.98 23.68 3.73
C TYR A 376 7.66 22.51 4.45
N ILE A 377 7.10 21.30 4.31
CA ILE A 377 7.68 20.08 4.91
C ILE A 377 9.12 19.90 4.42
N HIS A 378 9.34 20.00 3.11
CA HIS A 378 10.67 19.89 2.53
C HIS A 378 11.61 20.98 3.07
N ASP A 379 11.27 22.25 2.85
CA ASP A 379 12.17 23.36 3.12
C ASP A 379 12.50 23.51 4.60
N GLN A 380 11.50 23.35 5.48
CA GLN A 380 11.74 23.46 6.92
C GLN A 380 12.52 22.26 7.47
N THR A 381 12.30 21.07 6.96
CA THR A 381 13.11 19.90 7.33
C THR A 381 14.57 20.12 6.91
N VAL A 382 14.82 20.51 5.66
CA VAL A 382 16.18 20.77 5.18
C VAL A 382 16.85 21.93 5.94
N ARG A 383 16.11 23.00 6.25
CA ARG A 383 16.61 24.10 7.06
C ARG A 383 17.07 23.65 8.44
N MET A 384 16.25 22.85 9.14
CA MET A 384 16.59 22.33 10.47
C MET A 384 17.74 21.31 10.42
N MET A 385 17.78 20.47 9.37
CA MET A 385 18.90 19.57 9.07
C MET A 385 20.22 20.33 8.96
N ASN A 386 20.22 21.45 8.24
CA ASN A 386 21.40 22.31 8.11
C ASN A 386 21.77 23.05 9.40
N GLN A 387 20.89 23.04 10.40
CA GLN A 387 21.17 23.50 11.76
C GLN A 387 21.70 22.38 12.68
N GLY A 388 21.88 21.15 12.15
CA GLY A 388 22.41 20.00 12.88
C GLY A 388 21.37 19.19 13.66
N MET A 389 20.06 19.44 13.45
CA MET A 389 19.01 18.67 14.12
C MET A 389 18.86 17.27 13.50
N THR A 390 18.65 16.28 14.34
CA THR A 390 18.33 14.90 13.96
C THR A 390 16.87 14.77 13.46
N SER A 391 16.54 13.65 12.84
CA SER A 391 15.19 13.41 12.32
C SER A 391 14.12 13.43 13.42
N GLU A 392 14.44 12.93 14.62
CA GLU A 392 13.57 12.94 15.78
C GLU A 392 13.32 14.35 16.31
N GLU A 393 14.38 15.16 16.43
CA GLU A 393 14.31 16.55 16.89
C GLU A 393 13.51 17.41 15.91
N ILE A 394 13.74 17.25 14.61
CA ILE A 394 12.98 17.95 13.57
C ILE A 394 11.49 17.58 13.65
N ALA A 395 11.18 16.29 13.80
CA ALA A 395 9.79 15.83 13.88
C ALA A 395 9.03 16.39 15.10
N GLU A 396 9.73 16.72 16.19
CA GLU A 396 9.13 17.40 17.36
C GLU A 396 9.05 18.91 17.18
N ALA A 397 10.00 19.51 16.48
CA ALA A 397 10.11 20.97 16.35
C ALA A 397 9.23 21.56 15.22
N ILE A 398 9.02 20.79 14.14
CA ILE A 398 8.30 21.29 12.95
C ILE A 398 6.82 21.52 13.24
N LYS A 399 6.29 22.67 12.84
CA LYS A 399 4.87 23.04 12.98
C LYS A 399 4.41 23.73 11.72
N LEU A 400 3.20 23.42 11.26
CA LEU A 400 2.61 24.14 10.13
C LEU A 400 2.23 25.57 10.52
N PRO A 401 2.28 26.52 9.58
CA PRO A 401 1.65 27.83 9.77
C PRO A 401 0.13 27.68 9.99
N PRO A 402 -0.50 28.61 10.74
CA PRO A 402 -1.93 28.51 11.09
C PRO A 402 -2.86 28.32 9.90
N GLU A 403 -2.55 28.92 8.75
CA GLU A 403 -3.34 28.84 7.52
C GLU A 403 -3.33 27.43 6.91
N LEU A 404 -2.22 26.69 7.09
CA LEU A 404 -2.11 25.30 6.64
C LEU A 404 -2.58 24.31 7.72
N GLU A 405 -2.40 24.66 9.00
CA GLU A 405 -2.84 23.81 10.12
C GLU A 405 -4.37 23.70 10.20
N SER A 406 -5.10 24.77 9.86
CA SER A 406 -6.57 24.81 9.85
C SER A 406 -7.20 24.30 8.55
N PHE A 407 -6.42 24.02 7.53
CA PHE A 407 -6.89 23.54 6.23
C PHE A 407 -7.18 22.04 6.27
N TRP A 408 -8.47 21.65 6.25
CA TRP A 408 -8.89 20.26 6.38
C TRP A 408 -8.25 19.30 5.37
N PRO A 409 -8.16 19.62 4.06
CA PRO A 409 -7.47 18.77 3.10
C PRO A 409 -5.95 18.66 3.31
N GLY A 410 -5.39 19.45 4.20
CA GLY A 410 -3.98 19.39 4.61
C GLY A 410 -3.73 18.62 5.90
N ARG A 411 -4.79 18.07 6.54
CA ARG A 411 -4.63 17.31 7.79
C ARG A 411 -3.95 15.96 7.57
N GLY A 412 -3.28 15.51 8.62
CA GLY A 412 -2.43 14.32 8.59
C GLY A 412 -3.17 13.00 8.69
N TYR A 413 -4.22 12.79 7.88
CA TYR A 413 -5.02 11.55 7.97
C TYR A 413 -4.31 10.32 7.44
N TYR A 414 -3.40 10.49 6.46
CA TYR A 414 -2.63 9.40 5.85
C TYR A 414 -1.14 9.51 6.12
N GLY A 415 -0.51 10.62 5.77
CA GLY A 415 0.79 11.02 6.31
C GLY A 415 0.63 11.75 7.65
N THR A 416 1.72 12.26 8.21
CA THR A 416 1.73 13.24 9.30
C THR A 416 2.90 14.17 9.11
N LEU A 417 2.84 15.36 9.71
CA LEU A 417 3.95 16.30 9.65
C LEU A 417 5.25 15.69 10.21
N LYS A 418 5.16 14.96 11.34
CA LYS A 418 6.29 14.24 11.95
C LYS A 418 6.83 13.13 11.06
N HIS A 419 5.96 12.32 10.50
CA HIS A 419 6.32 11.20 9.62
C HIS A 419 7.00 11.72 8.35
N ASN A 420 6.39 12.75 7.73
CA ASN A 420 6.86 13.31 6.48
C ASN A 420 8.19 14.04 6.61
N SER A 421 8.43 14.75 7.73
CA SER A 421 9.74 15.35 8.00
C SER A 421 10.85 14.29 8.15
N LYS A 422 10.57 13.16 8.83
CA LYS A 422 11.50 12.03 8.88
C LYS A 422 11.78 11.43 7.51
N ALA A 423 10.77 11.37 6.64
CA ALA A 423 10.94 10.89 5.26
C ALA A 423 11.83 11.82 4.42
N VAL A 424 11.65 13.15 4.52
CA VAL A 424 12.53 14.11 3.86
C VAL A 424 13.96 13.99 4.40
N TYR A 425 14.12 13.86 5.72
CA TYR A 425 15.44 13.62 6.33
C TYR A 425 16.10 12.36 5.74
N GLN A 426 15.38 11.25 5.71
CA GLN A 426 15.87 9.97 5.16
C GLN A 426 16.30 10.10 3.69
N ARG A 427 15.58 10.88 2.88
CA ARG A 427 15.91 11.08 1.48
C ARG A 427 17.27 11.73 1.26
N TYR A 428 17.66 12.67 2.15
CA TYR A 428 18.93 13.39 2.05
C TYR A 428 20.06 12.72 2.84
N MET A 429 19.78 12.24 4.05
CA MET A 429 20.79 11.80 5.01
C MET A 429 20.86 10.27 5.18
N GLY A 430 19.87 9.52 4.67
CA GLY A 430 19.78 8.08 4.87
C GLY A 430 19.44 7.70 6.32
N TRP A 431 19.88 6.53 6.75
CA TRP A 431 19.57 5.96 8.07
C TRP A 431 20.46 6.49 9.21
N TYR A 432 21.63 7.04 8.89
CA TYR A 432 22.63 7.45 9.89
C TYR A 432 22.44 8.91 10.28
N ASP A 433 22.32 9.17 11.59
CA ASP A 433 22.04 10.49 12.16
C ASP A 433 23.30 11.32 12.47
N GLY A 434 24.50 10.80 12.13
CA GLY A 434 25.80 11.46 12.39
C GLY A 434 26.40 11.17 13.76
N ASN A 435 25.65 10.60 14.71
CA ASN A 435 26.19 10.27 16.03
C ASN A 435 26.94 8.91 15.99
N PRO A 436 28.25 8.86 16.31
CA PRO A 436 29.03 7.63 16.25
C PRO A 436 28.44 6.45 17.04
N VAL A 437 27.72 6.69 18.13
CA VAL A 437 27.03 5.64 18.92
C VAL A 437 26.00 4.88 18.07
N ASN A 438 25.39 5.55 17.10
CA ASN A 438 24.34 4.98 16.26
C ASN A 438 24.90 4.28 14.99
N LEU A 439 26.23 4.34 14.76
CA LEU A 439 26.86 3.71 13.58
C LEU A 439 26.83 2.19 13.66
N ASP A 440 27.12 1.62 14.83
CA ASP A 440 27.19 0.16 15.05
C ASP A 440 26.55 -0.21 16.40
N LYS A 441 25.22 -0.14 16.46
CA LYS A 441 24.45 -0.48 17.66
C LYS A 441 24.38 -1.99 17.85
N LEU A 442 24.32 -2.43 19.10
CA LEU A 442 23.95 -3.82 19.41
C LEU A 442 22.59 -4.17 18.78
N PRO A 443 22.40 -5.42 18.31
CA PRO A 443 21.09 -5.89 17.87
C PRO A 443 20.03 -5.75 18.98
N PRO A 444 18.72 -5.67 18.63
CA PRO A 444 17.66 -5.34 19.58
C PRO A 444 17.63 -6.19 20.85
N GLN A 445 17.77 -7.53 20.75
CA GLN A 445 17.71 -8.41 21.93
C GLN A 445 18.91 -8.26 22.87
N PRO A 446 20.18 -8.33 22.39
CA PRO A 446 21.34 -8.05 23.23
C PRO A 446 21.32 -6.68 23.88
N ALA A 447 20.90 -5.64 23.13
CA ALA A 447 20.76 -4.29 23.67
C ALA A 447 19.70 -4.24 24.79
N ALA A 448 18.54 -4.84 24.57
CA ALA A 448 17.45 -4.85 25.54
C ALA A 448 17.84 -5.52 26.87
N LYS A 449 18.56 -6.65 26.81
CA LYS A 449 19.08 -7.32 28.02
C LYS A 449 19.98 -6.40 28.84
N LYS A 450 20.86 -5.64 28.17
CA LYS A 450 21.74 -4.67 28.84
C LYS A 450 20.95 -3.50 29.43
N TYR A 451 20.01 -2.92 28.68
CA TYR A 451 19.17 -1.85 29.19
C TYR A 451 18.40 -2.28 30.45
N VAL A 452 17.75 -3.45 30.41
CA VAL A 452 17.00 -3.97 31.57
C VAL A 452 17.90 -4.19 32.78
N GLU A 453 19.11 -4.77 32.59
CA GLU A 453 20.11 -4.92 33.64
C GLU A 453 20.47 -3.57 34.29
N TYR A 454 20.84 -2.57 33.48
CA TYR A 454 21.20 -1.22 33.95
C TYR A 454 20.02 -0.45 34.56
N MET A 455 18.80 -0.71 34.15
CA MET A 455 17.58 -0.07 34.69
C MET A 455 17.12 -0.69 36.01
N GLY A 456 17.80 -1.72 36.53
CA GLY A 456 17.50 -2.37 37.80
C GLY A 456 16.63 -3.62 37.73
N GLY A 457 16.54 -4.22 36.53
CA GLY A 457 15.77 -5.44 36.23
C GLY A 457 14.34 -5.16 35.81
N SER A 458 13.71 -6.17 35.22
CA SER A 458 12.38 -6.07 34.59
C SER A 458 11.30 -5.58 35.54
N ALA A 459 11.30 -6.02 36.80
CA ALA A 459 10.31 -5.62 37.80
C ALA A 459 10.36 -4.10 38.08
N GLU A 460 11.58 -3.54 38.21
CA GLU A 460 11.76 -2.09 38.48
C GLU A 460 11.40 -1.26 37.23
N VAL A 461 11.76 -1.73 36.03
CA VAL A 461 11.35 -1.08 34.77
C VAL A 461 9.83 -1.01 34.67
N LEU A 462 9.12 -2.14 34.86
CA LEU A 462 7.67 -2.19 34.74
C LEU A 462 6.97 -1.36 35.85
N LYS A 463 7.51 -1.33 37.07
CA LYS A 463 6.99 -0.50 38.15
C LYS A 463 7.05 0.99 37.77
N LYS A 464 8.19 1.47 37.27
CA LYS A 464 8.36 2.87 36.82
C LYS A 464 7.48 3.17 35.63
N ALA A 465 7.47 2.29 34.62
CA ALA A 465 6.65 2.46 33.42
C ALA A 465 5.14 2.52 33.73
N ARG A 466 4.64 1.78 34.73
CA ARG A 466 3.23 1.90 35.17
C ARG A 466 2.96 3.27 35.80
N ALA A 467 3.91 3.83 36.55
CA ALA A 467 3.76 5.17 37.11
C ALA A 467 3.74 6.24 36.00
N ASP A 468 4.57 6.08 34.97
CA ASP A 468 4.60 6.99 33.82
C ASP A 468 3.36 6.83 32.94
N PHE A 469 2.83 5.60 32.80
CA PHE A 469 1.55 5.36 32.13
C PHE A 469 0.40 6.14 32.79
N ALA A 470 0.36 6.16 34.14
CA ALA A 470 -0.64 6.92 34.87
C ALA A 470 -0.55 8.45 34.65
N LYS A 471 0.61 8.96 34.24
CA LYS A 471 0.83 10.37 33.86
C LYS A 471 0.47 10.65 32.38
N GLY A 472 0.19 9.62 31.57
CA GLY A 472 -0.06 9.75 30.14
C GLY A 472 1.21 9.76 29.28
N GLU A 473 2.37 9.36 29.79
CA GLU A 473 3.65 9.34 29.08
C GLU A 473 3.80 8.07 28.19
N TYR A 474 2.79 7.78 27.37
CA TYR A 474 2.65 6.51 26.65
C TYR A 474 3.80 6.21 25.67
N ARG A 475 4.37 7.24 25.04
CA ARG A 475 5.53 7.08 24.13
C ARG A 475 6.72 6.51 24.90
N TRP A 476 7.01 7.10 26.07
CA TRP A 476 8.09 6.64 26.93
C TRP A 476 7.82 5.23 27.50
N VAL A 477 6.60 4.99 27.94
CA VAL A 477 6.19 3.66 28.42
C VAL A 477 6.39 2.58 27.36
N ALA A 478 6.05 2.87 26.09
CA ALA A 478 6.26 1.94 24.99
C ALA A 478 7.76 1.66 24.74
N GLU A 479 8.62 2.70 24.82
CA GLU A 479 10.07 2.56 24.70
C GLU A 479 10.68 1.72 25.82
N ALA A 480 10.30 1.99 27.07
CA ALA A 480 10.78 1.29 28.24
C ALA A 480 10.29 -0.17 28.29
N ALA A 481 8.98 -0.40 28.08
CA ALA A 481 8.39 -1.74 28.07
C ALA A 481 8.95 -2.61 26.93
N LYS A 482 9.26 -2.03 25.77
CA LYS A 482 9.93 -2.73 24.66
C LYS A 482 11.22 -3.38 25.10
N GLN A 483 12.02 -2.73 25.97
CA GLN A 483 13.27 -3.33 26.45
C GLN A 483 13.01 -4.62 27.23
N VAL A 484 11.94 -4.64 28.05
CA VAL A 484 11.57 -5.86 28.80
C VAL A 484 11.03 -6.93 27.84
N VAL A 485 10.15 -6.58 26.90
CA VAL A 485 9.60 -7.53 25.90
C VAL A 485 10.70 -8.19 25.07
N PHE A 486 11.75 -7.43 24.71
CA PHE A 486 12.85 -7.97 23.91
C PHE A 486 13.90 -8.71 24.76
N ALA A 487 14.06 -8.36 26.02
CA ALA A 487 14.94 -9.10 26.94
C ALA A 487 14.31 -10.42 27.42
N GLU A 488 13.00 -10.40 27.66
CA GLU A 488 12.19 -11.49 28.24
C GLU A 488 10.92 -11.68 27.38
N PRO A 489 10.99 -12.36 26.24
CA PRO A 489 9.87 -12.46 25.29
C PRO A 489 8.60 -13.11 25.86
N ASP A 490 8.71 -13.86 26.93
CA ASP A 490 7.58 -14.52 27.61
C ASP A 490 6.95 -13.66 28.72
N ASN A 491 7.49 -12.46 28.99
CA ASN A 491 6.99 -11.57 30.02
C ASN A 491 5.64 -10.95 29.60
N THR A 492 4.55 -11.59 29.99
CA THR A 492 3.17 -11.18 29.69
C THR A 492 2.83 -9.80 30.26
N ASP A 493 3.36 -9.45 31.43
CA ASP A 493 3.14 -8.15 32.06
C ASP A 493 3.73 -7.00 31.24
N ALA A 494 4.94 -7.21 30.68
CA ALA A 494 5.58 -6.25 29.80
C ALA A 494 4.81 -6.08 28.47
N LYS A 495 4.39 -7.21 27.86
CA LYS A 495 3.57 -7.20 26.65
C LYS A 495 2.26 -6.45 26.87
N ASN A 496 1.55 -6.72 27.95
CA ASN A 496 0.29 -6.05 28.27
C ASN A 496 0.48 -4.55 28.49
N LEU A 497 1.49 -4.14 29.25
CA LEU A 497 1.75 -2.70 29.49
C LEU A 497 2.13 -1.97 28.19
N MET A 498 2.94 -2.58 27.33
CA MET A 498 3.29 -2.03 26.02
C MET A 498 2.05 -1.94 25.13
N ALA A 499 1.18 -2.96 25.14
CA ALA A 499 -0.08 -2.96 24.39
C ALA A 499 -1.04 -1.87 24.90
N ASP A 500 -1.16 -1.70 26.23
CA ASP A 500 -1.96 -0.63 26.83
C ASP A 500 -1.46 0.76 26.38
N ALA A 501 -0.15 0.98 26.32
CA ALA A 501 0.44 2.22 25.83
C ALA A 501 0.16 2.44 24.33
N PHE A 502 0.32 1.41 23.51
CA PHE A 502 0.01 1.48 22.09
C PHE A 502 -1.47 1.79 21.83
N GLU A 503 -2.40 1.25 22.61
CA GLU A 503 -3.82 1.60 22.48
C GLU A 503 -4.06 3.09 22.72
N GLN A 504 -3.50 3.65 23.78
CA GLN A 504 -3.66 5.08 24.06
C GLN A 504 -3.04 5.95 22.96
N MET A 505 -1.87 5.57 22.44
CA MET A 505 -1.23 6.25 21.30
C MET A 505 -2.08 6.15 20.03
N GLY A 506 -2.68 4.99 19.77
CA GLY A 506 -3.59 4.77 18.65
C GLY A 506 -4.88 5.60 18.76
N TYR A 507 -5.44 5.74 19.97
CA TYR A 507 -6.65 6.54 20.21
C TYR A 507 -6.42 8.05 20.01
N GLN A 508 -5.19 8.52 20.24
CA GLN A 508 -4.82 9.92 20.03
C GLN A 508 -4.38 10.21 18.58
N ALA A 509 -4.07 9.19 17.79
CA ALA A 509 -3.54 9.39 16.44
C ALA A 509 -4.58 9.97 15.49
N GLU A 510 -4.26 11.10 14.83
CA GLU A 510 -5.02 11.69 13.73
C GLU A 510 -4.86 10.88 12.44
N SER A 511 -3.67 10.28 12.22
CA SER A 511 -3.42 9.44 11.05
C SER A 511 -4.03 8.05 11.22
N GLY A 512 -4.84 7.63 10.24
CA GLY A 512 -5.39 6.28 10.17
C GLY A 512 -4.31 5.19 10.19
N PRO A 513 -3.25 5.29 9.35
CA PRO A 513 -2.13 4.36 9.40
C PRO A 513 -1.38 4.33 10.74
N TRP A 514 -1.13 5.47 11.38
CA TRP A 514 -0.49 5.49 12.70
C TRP A 514 -1.37 4.80 13.75
N ARG A 515 -2.67 5.12 13.76
CA ARG A 515 -3.65 4.44 14.62
C ARG A 515 -3.59 2.93 14.40
N SER A 516 -3.68 2.51 13.16
CA SER A 516 -3.68 1.09 12.79
C SER A 516 -2.40 0.39 13.22
N VAL A 517 -1.22 1.00 13.01
CA VAL A 517 0.08 0.44 13.41
C VAL A 517 0.15 0.23 14.91
N TYR A 518 -0.24 1.22 15.71
CA TYR A 518 -0.24 1.08 17.17
C TYR A 518 -1.23 0.00 17.64
N LEU A 519 -2.47 0.03 17.16
CA LEU A 519 -3.49 -0.93 17.58
C LEU A 519 -3.20 -2.35 17.10
N GLN A 520 -2.65 -2.53 15.90
CA GLN A 520 -2.20 -3.84 15.40
C GLN A 520 -1.04 -4.37 16.24
N GLY A 521 -0.10 -3.51 16.65
CA GLY A 521 0.97 -3.85 17.57
C GLY A 521 0.42 -4.30 18.94
N ALA A 522 -0.56 -3.60 19.49
CA ALA A 522 -1.25 -3.99 20.72
C ALA A 522 -1.95 -5.33 20.57
N TYR A 523 -2.63 -5.55 19.45
CA TYR A 523 -3.28 -6.84 19.14
C TYR A 523 -2.29 -8.00 19.15
N GLU A 524 -1.16 -7.88 18.44
CA GLU A 524 -0.16 -8.96 18.37
C GLU A 524 0.60 -9.18 19.68
N LEU A 525 0.82 -8.14 20.48
CA LEU A 525 1.40 -8.31 21.83
C LEU A 525 0.53 -9.16 22.74
N ARG A 526 -0.80 -9.05 22.66
CA ARG A 526 -1.74 -9.80 23.49
C ARG A 526 -2.12 -11.16 22.93
N ASN A 527 -2.22 -11.29 21.62
CA ASN A 527 -2.77 -12.48 20.97
C ASN A 527 -1.71 -13.31 20.23
N GLY A 528 -0.48 -12.79 20.11
CA GLY A 528 0.56 -13.38 19.26
C GLY A 528 0.33 -13.10 17.77
N VAL A 529 1.29 -13.50 16.96
CA VAL A 529 1.20 -13.46 15.50
C VAL A 529 0.27 -14.59 15.02
N PRO A 530 -0.63 -14.33 14.05
CA PRO A 530 -1.51 -15.38 13.54
C PRO A 530 -0.74 -16.57 12.96
N THR A 531 -1.22 -17.76 13.18
CA THR A 531 -0.71 -19.01 12.58
C THR A 531 -1.48 -19.37 11.32
N LEU A 532 -1.82 -18.36 10.50
CA LEU A 532 -2.47 -18.56 9.21
C LEU A 532 -1.46 -19.08 8.18
N GLY A 533 -1.93 -19.81 7.17
CA GLY A 533 -1.07 -20.29 6.09
C GLY A 533 -0.35 -19.14 5.36
N ASN A 534 0.65 -19.47 4.55
CA ASN A 534 1.40 -18.48 3.76
C ASN A 534 0.45 -17.67 2.88
N THR A 535 0.60 -16.37 2.91
CA THR A 535 -0.15 -15.44 2.07
C THR A 535 0.63 -15.22 0.76
N VAL A 536 -0.03 -15.36 -0.38
CA VAL A 536 0.53 -14.97 -1.67
C VAL A 536 0.47 -13.46 -1.77
N THR A 537 1.62 -12.82 -1.88
CA THR A 537 1.75 -11.34 -1.87
C THR A 537 1.61 -10.72 -3.26
N ALA A 538 1.78 -11.52 -4.32
CA ALA A 538 1.62 -11.09 -5.70
C ALA A 538 0.47 -11.86 -6.37
N SER A 539 -0.39 -11.16 -7.11
CA SER A 539 -1.45 -11.82 -7.88
C SER A 539 -0.88 -12.64 -9.04
N PRO A 540 -1.62 -13.65 -9.55
CA PRO A 540 -1.21 -14.39 -10.74
C PRO A 540 -0.87 -13.48 -11.92
N ASP A 541 -1.64 -12.41 -12.15
CA ASP A 541 -1.42 -11.48 -13.26
C ASP A 541 -0.13 -10.67 -13.08
N VAL A 542 0.21 -10.27 -11.84
CA VAL A 542 1.48 -9.59 -11.53
C VAL A 542 2.66 -10.53 -11.78
N ILE A 543 2.56 -11.80 -11.40
CA ILE A 543 3.60 -12.82 -11.68
C ILE A 543 3.75 -13.02 -13.21
N GLN A 544 2.64 -13.11 -13.94
CA GLN A 544 2.67 -13.24 -15.40
C GLN A 544 3.21 -11.99 -16.12
N ALA A 545 3.04 -10.82 -15.51
CA ALA A 545 3.56 -9.56 -16.03
C ALA A 545 5.09 -9.40 -15.86
N MET A 546 5.72 -10.21 -15.00
CA MET A 546 7.19 -10.17 -14.84
C MET A 546 7.89 -10.49 -16.14
N THR A 547 8.90 -9.71 -16.50
CA THR A 547 9.84 -10.10 -17.54
C THR A 547 10.74 -11.24 -17.03
N PRO A 548 11.43 -11.99 -17.92
CA PRO A 548 12.41 -12.96 -17.47
C PRO A 548 13.49 -12.35 -16.55
N GLU A 549 13.94 -11.14 -16.86
CA GLU A 549 14.92 -10.40 -16.08
C GLU A 549 14.41 -10.12 -14.65
N MET A 550 13.20 -9.58 -14.51
CA MET A 550 12.55 -9.36 -13.19
C MET A 550 12.42 -10.66 -12.40
N LEU A 551 12.10 -11.75 -13.08
CA LEU A 551 12.03 -13.06 -12.43
C LEU A 551 13.40 -13.49 -11.91
N PHE A 552 14.47 -13.32 -12.69
CA PHE A 552 15.82 -13.69 -12.29
C PHE A 552 16.30 -12.81 -11.12
N ASP A 553 15.98 -11.52 -11.11
CA ASP A 553 16.24 -10.63 -9.97
C ASP A 553 15.50 -11.10 -8.71
N TYR A 554 14.24 -11.53 -8.86
CA TYR A 554 13.51 -12.10 -7.73
C TYR A 554 14.11 -13.44 -7.24
N LEU A 555 14.56 -14.30 -8.14
CA LEU A 555 15.26 -15.53 -7.76
C LEU A 555 16.60 -15.21 -7.06
N ALA A 556 17.30 -14.16 -7.50
CA ALA A 556 18.54 -13.70 -6.86
C ALA A 556 18.29 -13.22 -5.42
N VAL A 557 17.19 -12.51 -5.17
CA VAL A 557 16.78 -12.12 -3.79
C VAL A 557 16.51 -13.33 -2.91
N ARG A 558 16.04 -14.44 -3.48
CA ARG A 558 15.75 -15.68 -2.76
C ARG A 558 16.96 -16.58 -2.55
N LEU A 559 18.05 -16.34 -3.27
CA LEU A 559 19.26 -17.16 -3.11
C LEU A 559 19.85 -16.99 -1.70
N ASN A 560 20.03 -18.11 -1.00
CA ASN A 560 20.72 -18.12 0.27
C ASN A 560 22.24 -18.13 0.02
N GLY A 561 22.89 -16.97 0.16
CA GLY A 561 24.32 -16.79 -0.14
C GLY A 561 25.25 -17.68 0.67
N GLU A 562 24.89 -17.98 1.94
CA GLU A 562 25.69 -18.89 2.80
C GLU A 562 25.64 -20.32 2.28
N ARG A 563 24.46 -20.83 1.89
CA ARG A 563 24.32 -22.17 1.30
C ARG A 563 24.93 -22.25 -0.10
N ALA A 564 24.96 -21.13 -0.81
CA ALA A 564 25.58 -21.02 -2.14
C ALA A 564 27.11 -20.80 -2.10
N ALA A 565 27.68 -20.56 -0.92
CA ALA A 565 29.13 -20.39 -0.77
C ALA A 565 29.92 -21.60 -1.32
N GLY A 566 30.90 -21.33 -2.16
CA GLY A 566 31.72 -22.36 -2.82
C GLY A 566 31.03 -23.16 -3.92
N LYS A 567 29.74 -22.86 -4.23
CA LYS A 567 29.03 -23.46 -5.36
C LYS A 567 29.32 -22.70 -6.64
N LYS A 568 29.36 -23.44 -7.73
CA LYS A 568 29.38 -22.88 -9.10
C LYS A 568 28.40 -23.68 -9.94
N LEU A 569 27.34 -23.01 -10.40
CA LEU A 569 26.29 -23.58 -11.25
C LEU A 569 26.00 -22.61 -12.39
N VAL A 570 25.88 -23.13 -13.59
CA VAL A 570 25.47 -22.35 -14.77
C VAL A 570 24.23 -23.03 -15.40
N LEU A 571 23.14 -22.27 -15.50
CA LEU A 571 21.88 -22.77 -16.04
C LEU A 571 21.47 -21.92 -17.25
N ASN A 572 21.27 -22.55 -18.42
CA ASN A 572 20.69 -21.86 -19.57
C ASN A 572 19.16 -21.92 -19.52
N PHE A 573 18.50 -20.77 -19.70
CA PHE A 573 17.08 -20.64 -19.88
C PHE A 573 16.78 -20.19 -21.31
N ASN A 574 16.05 -21.00 -22.07
CA ASN A 574 15.68 -20.74 -23.45
C ASN A 574 14.18 -20.58 -23.55
N PHE A 575 13.70 -19.35 -23.74
CA PHE A 575 12.28 -19.04 -23.90
C PHE A 575 11.90 -19.04 -25.38
N THR A 576 11.23 -20.11 -25.82
CA THR A 576 10.94 -20.35 -27.26
C THR A 576 9.91 -19.38 -27.85
N ASP A 577 8.98 -18.88 -27.03
CA ASP A 577 7.95 -17.92 -27.42
C ASP A 577 8.46 -16.47 -27.46
N LEU A 578 9.55 -16.18 -26.73
CA LEU A 578 10.17 -14.85 -26.71
C LEU A 578 11.39 -14.75 -27.63
N GLY A 579 11.94 -15.89 -28.09
CA GLY A 579 13.24 -15.93 -28.79
C GLY A 579 14.40 -15.44 -27.95
N LYS A 580 14.28 -15.51 -26.61
CA LYS A 580 15.28 -15.03 -25.66
C LYS A 580 16.03 -16.19 -25.00
N HIS A 581 17.33 -15.98 -24.78
CA HIS A 581 18.23 -16.93 -24.13
C HIS A 581 18.96 -16.24 -23.00
N TYR A 582 19.11 -16.92 -21.87
CA TYR A 582 19.82 -16.40 -20.71
C TYR A 582 20.70 -17.49 -20.10
N ALA A 583 21.86 -17.09 -19.60
CA ALA A 583 22.67 -17.92 -18.71
C ALA A 583 22.58 -17.36 -17.28
N LEU A 584 22.04 -18.15 -16.36
CA LEU A 584 22.02 -17.84 -14.93
C LEU A 584 23.25 -18.49 -14.29
N THR A 585 24.04 -17.70 -13.58
CA THR A 585 25.26 -18.17 -12.91
C THR A 585 25.14 -17.95 -11.41
N VAL A 586 25.27 -19.05 -10.66
CA VAL A 586 25.48 -19.02 -9.19
C VAL A 586 26.97 -19.18 -8.96
N GLU A 587 27.63 -18.14 -8.50
CA GLU A 587 29.04 -18.13 -8.14
C GLU A 587 29.30 -17.07 -7.06
N ASN A 588 30.26 -17.28 -6.19
CA ASN A 588 30.60 -16.36 -5.09
C ASN A 588 29.42 -16.02 -4.16
N GLY A 589 28.43 -16.93 -4.04
CA GLY A 589 27.24 -16.73 -3.18
C GLY A 589 26.16 -15.83 -3.77
N VAL A 590 26.27 -15.43 -5.06
CA VAL A 590 25.29 -14.59 -5.76
C VAL A 590 24.76 -15.29 -7.00
N LEU A 591 23.55 -14.88 -7.45
CA LEU A 591 22.99 -15.23 -8.74
C LEU A 591 23.09 -14.02 -9.68
N THR A 592 23.72 -14.23 -10.82
CA THR A 592 23.75 -13.25 -11.92
C THR A 592 23.17 -13.87 -13.18
N TYR A 593 22.83 -13.05 -14.17
CA TYR A 593 22.38 -13.55 -15.47
C TYR A 593 22.91 -12.70 -16.62
N GLU A 594 23.10 -13.35 -17.75
CA GLU A 594 23.52 -12.75 -19.02
C GLU A 594 22.45 -13.00 -20.08
N PRO A 595 22.16 -12.05 -21.00
CA PRO A 595 21.13 -12.20 -22.03
C PRO A 595 21.62 -13.05 -23.23
N GLN A 596 22.32 -14.13 -22.97
CA GLN A 596 22.81 -15.09 -23.92
C GLN A 596 23.06 -16.45 -23.26
N ALA A 597 22.97 -17.53 -24.03
CA ALA A 597 23.29 -18.86 -23.51
C ALA A 597 24.82 -19.02 -23.30
N SER A 598 25.18 -19.80 -22.29
CA SER A 598 26.59 -20.18 -22.01
C SER A 598 26.90 -21.55 -22.57
N ASP A 599 28.03 -21.68 -23.26
CA ASP A 599 28.59 -22.99 -23.69
C ASP A 599 29.06 -23.86 -22.53
N ARG A 600 29.13 -23.30 -21.32
CA ARG A 600 29.58 -23.98 -20.11
C ARG A 600 28.46 -24.30 -19.14
N ALA A 601 27.22 -24.30 -19.63
CA ALA A 601 26.07 -24.58 -18.80
C ALA A 601 26.09 -26.03 -18.27
N ASP A 602 25.79 -26.17 -16.98
CA ASP A 602 25.58 -27.48 -16.35
C ASP A 602 24.27 -28.11 -16.85
N VAL A 603 23.27 -27.28 -17.09
CA VAL A 603 21.95 -27.70 -17.57
C VAL A 603 21.30 -26.59 -18.41
N GLY A 604 20.64 -26.98 -19.48
CA GLY A 604 19.77 -26.13 -20.28
C GLY A 604 18.30 -26.45 -20.00
N LEU A 605 17.48 -25.41 -19.88
CA LEU A 605 16.01 -25.49 -19.78
C LEU A 605 15.42 -24.82 -21.02
N THR A 606 14.64 -25.56 -21.78
CA THR A 606 13.92 -25.02 -22.96
C THR A 606 12.43 -25.11 -22.72
N MET A 607 11.74 -23.98 -22.76
CA MET A 607 10.33 -23.86 -22.48
C MET A 607 9.73 -22.57 -23.05
N ARG A 608 8.43 -22.43 -22.98
CA ARG A 608 7.74 -21.14 -23.13
C ARG A 608 7.72 -20.40 -21.79
N LYS A 609 7.67 -19.08 -21.79
CA LYS A 609 7.55 -18.26 -20.55
C LYS A 609 6.33 -18.71 -19.73
N GLY A 610 5.17 -18.92 -20.37
CA GLY A 610 3.95 -19.41 -19.69
C GLY A 610 4.11 -20.77 -18.99
N THR A 611 5.02 -21.64 -19.45
CA THR A 611 5.32 -22.92 -18.77
C THR A 611 5.96 -22.68 -17.39
N LEU A 612 6.87 -21.72 -17.30
CA LEU A 612 7.50 -21.33 -16.04
C LEU A 612 6.50 -20.67 -15.10
N GLU A 613 5.63 -19.80 -15.61
CA GLU A 613 4.55 -19.15 -14.87
C GLU A 613 3.57 -20.18 -14.27
N ASP A 614 3.17 -21.17 -15.03
CA ASP A 614 2.29 -22.25 -14.53
C ASP A 614 2.91 -23.02 -13.36
N ILE A 615 4.23 -23.25 -13.40
CA ILE A 615 4.96 -23.88 -12.30
C ILE A 615 5.01 -22.96 -11.07
N GLN A 616 5.31 -21.69 -11.27
CA GLN A 616 5.35 -20.70 -10.18
C GLN A 616 3.99 -20.50 -9.50
N LEU A 617 2.93 -20.49 -10.28
CA LEU A 617 1.56 -20.35 -9.80
C LEU A 617 0.97 -21.66 -9.22
N GLY A 618 1.73 -22.76 -9.25
CA GLY A 618 1.27 -24.06 -8.79
C GLY A 618 0.16 -24.68 -9.64
N LYS A 619 -0.07 -24.17 -10.86
CA LYS A 619 -1.02 -24.74 -11.83
C LYS A 619 -0.55 -26.06 -12.40
N ALA A 620 0.76 -26.28 -12.43
CA ALA A 620 1.40 -27.53 -12.82
C ALA A 620 2.68 -27.74 -12.02
N THR A 621 3.08 -29.01 -11.86
CA THR A 621 4.39 -29.33 -11.31
C THR A 621 5.47 -29.35 -12.40
N LEU A 622 6.73 -29.27 -11.97
CA LEU A 622 7.88 -29.42 -12.87
C LEU A 622 7.82 -30.74 -13.65
N GLU A 623 7.50 -31.83 -12.93
CA GLU A 623 7.41 -33.19 -13.48
C GLU A 623 6.30 -33.28 -14.54
N GLN A 624 5.15 -32.65 -14.29
CA GLN A 624 4.05 -32.61 -15.27
C GLN A 624 4.46 -31.87 -16.56
N LYS A 625 5.17 -30.75 -16.44
CA LYS A 625 5.65 -29.97 -17.61
C LYS A 625 6.76 -30.69 -18.37
N VAL A 626 7.60 -31.47 -17.68
CA VAL A 626 8.58 -32.37 -18.34
C VAL A 626 7.87 -33.52 -19.05
N ALA A 627 6.92 -34.17 -18.39
CA ALA A 627 6.18 -35.30 -18.97
C ALA A 627 5.34 -34.90 -20.21
N SER A 628 4.80 -33.67 -20.23
CA SER A 628 4.07 -33.13 -21.39
C SER A 628 5.00 -32.65 -22.52
N GLY A 629 6.32 -32.56 -22.27
CA GLY A 629 7.31 -32.03 -23.21
C GLY A 629 7.31 -30.51 -23.37
N GLU A 630 6.54 -29.79 -22.53
CA GLU A 630 6.53 -28.32 -22.48
C GLU A 630 7.81 -27.75 -21.84
N LEU A 631 8.47 -28.52 -20.96
CA LEU A 631 9.79 -28.24 -20.42
C LEU A 631 10.74 -29.34 -20.81
N LYS A 632 11.86 -28.99 -21.43
CA LYS A 632 12.93 -29.93 -21.80
C LYS A 632 14.21 -29.54 -21.08
N PHE A 633 14.89 -30.56 -20.57
CA PHE A 633 16.24 -30.44 -20.01
C PHE A 633 17.29 -30.93 -21.02
N ASP A 634 18.41 -30.23 -21.04
CA ASP A 634 19.63 -30.64 -21.69
C ASP A 634 20.79 -30.57 -20.69
N GLY A 635 21.64 -31.57 -20.63
CA GLY A 635 22.74 -31.64 -19.66
C GLY A 635 22.36 -32.25 -18.30
N ARG A 636 23.01 -31.79 -17.24
CA ARG A 636 22.90 -32.32 -15.87
C ARG A 636 21.66 -31.81 -15.14
N GLN A 637 20.54 -32.48 -15.30
CA GLN A 637 19.24 -32.07 -14.68
C GLN A 637 19.33 -31.87 -13.16
N GLN A 638 20.21 -32.63 -12.44
CA GLN A 638 20.41 -32.47 -11.01
C GLN A 638 20.87 -31.05 -10.62
N ALA A 639 21.59 -30.34 -11.52
CA ALA A 639 22.06 -28.98 -11.28
C ALA A 639 20.89 -28.02 -11.07
N PHE A 640 19.76 -28.21 -11.76
CA PHE A 640 18.54 -27.44 -11.52
C PHE A 640 17.96 -27.73 -10.13
N GLY A 641 17.91 -28.98 -9.70
CA GLY A 641 17.50 -29.35 -8.34
C GLY A 641 18.42 -28.77 -7.25
N GLU A 642 19.75 -28.77 -7.51
CA GLU A 642 20.71 -28.11 -6.63
C GLU A 642 20.44 -26.61 -6.52
N PHE A 643 20.24 -25.92 -7.64
CA PHE A 643 19.87 -24.50 -7.68
C PHE A 643 18.60 -24.22 -6.89
N MET A 644 17.52 -24.95 -7.15
CA MET A 644 16.25 -24.77 -6.44
C MET A 644 16.38 -25.00 -4.92
N GLY A 645 17.27 -25.89 -4.50
CA GLY A 645 17.59 -26.14 -3.10
C GLY A 645 18.35 -25.01 -2.40
N LEU A 646 18.92 -24.06 -3.16
CA LEU A 646 19.60 -22.89 -2.61
C LEU A 646 18.66 -21.71 -2.37
N LEU A 647 17.42 -21.78 -2.87
CA LEU A 647 16.44 -20.68 -2.75
C LEU A 647 15.68 -20.77 -1.43
N ASP A 648 15.62 -19.68 -0.69
CA ASP A 648 14.80 -19.55 0.52
C ASP A 648 13.32 -19.36 0.19
N ARG A 649 12.48 -19.74 1.14
CA ARG A 649 11.05 -19.36 1.21
C ARG A 649 10.91 -18.38 2.35
N PHE A 650 10.16 -17.32 2.13
CA PHE A 650 9.92 -16.31 3.13
C PHE A 650 8.65 -16.62 3.92
N ASP A 651 8.77 -16.59 5.26
CA ASP A 651 7.60 -16.66 6.13
C ASP A 651 6.89 -15.29 6.12
N PHE A 652 5.57 -15.32 5.88
CA PHE A 652 4.79 -14.09 5.87
C PHE A 652 4.57 -13.54 7.29
N TRP A 653 4.24 -14.43 8.24
CA TRP A 653 3.86 -14.05 9.60
C TRP A 653 5.07 -13.92 10.54
N PHE A 654 6.11 -13.22 10.12
CA PHE A 654 7.24 -12.93 11.00
C PHE A 654 6.87 -11.88 12.07
N ASN A 655 7.56 -11.96 13.21
CA ASN A 655 7.37 -11.07 14.35
C ASN A 655 7.79 -9.63 14.01
N ILE A 656 7.07 -8.64 14.57
CA ILE A 656 7.37 -7.21 14.42
C ILE A 656 7.55 -6.56 15.80
N VAL A 657 6.64 -6.81 16.75
CA VAL A 657 6.65 -6.17 18.09
C VAL A 657 7.29 -7.03 19.16
N THR A 658 7.70 -8.24 18.81
CA THR A 658 8.47 -9.17 19.65
C THR A 658 9.68 -9.68 18.86
N PRO A 659 10.69 -10.24 19.53
CA PRO A 659 11.83 -10.86 18.85
C PRO A 659 11.46 -11.98 17.91
#